data_17afbcd0caf78e59bec31019f326d717
#
_entry.id   17afbcd0caf78e59bec31019f326d717
#
_cell.length_a   1.000
_cell.length_b   1.000
_cell.length_c   1.000
_cell.angle_alpha   90.00
_cell.angle_beta   90.00
_cell.angle_gamma   90.00
#
_symmetry.space_group_name_H-M   'P 1'
#
loop_
_entity.id
_entity.type
_entity.pdbx_description
1 polymer ?
#
loop_
_entity_poly.entity_id
_entity_poly.type
_entity_poly.pdbx_seq_one_letter_code
_entity_poly.pdbx_strand_id
1 'polypeptide(L)'
;MRAQLSDECSIREVRMTNKSHISRREFVGSAAATVAVVSLPLQNLLARVGASGSAASDTDWKNEGVLFVDKSPNAKLHNIPVHAVTITQGFWGSRREINVDKSIPSMEKLLEANGRMNNYLRLVGKSDARQEGPVYSDSDVYKWLEAVGFALQCGDRPELRAQANKIIKEVVAVQESSGYLNTYYVQDRAKQRMEPNTQRVGHELYNLGHMIQGAIAFYRATGDRTLLDASIRFVDNYLLANFGPGADKKPVFSGHPEIELALMELYRTMGDKRYLTLAGYILQGDDRIKFNQDAYVYHFCGKPFTSRTHLEGHAVRAMYACCGATDYYIETGDESYLKTLNVLWNDLVTSQMYVTGGVGARSDGEAFGDSYELPNFTAYGESCAAIGNMMWNWRLLTATGDAKYAEVIERALYNGINSGMSLDGTLYCYRNPLGFDPSGGDRIRNPWYDTTCCPPNLERTFASLPGYFYSTSKDGIYLHLYDNSQLDWHLEDGTGLKVVQKTNYPWDGSAEIAVAPAKPTEFRFYLRIPGWSDGTQVTINGQSVAGATAGQYLPLRRRWSSGDTIGVKFNMTPQVIEANTRIVDDYGRAAVQRGPLVYCLEQLDQSDGVRLYDVSLDLRQKGSSQFHEQFQSDLLGGIVVLTHSGAATARSTTDNKLYYSYSPKPIEARPVELKFIPYYAWANRAPTPMQVWTPVLRA
;
A
#
# COMPACT_ATOMS: atom_id res chain seq x y z
N MET A 1 -14.79 -43.18 -0.97
CA MET A 1 -13.57 -43.66 -0.31
C MET A 1 -12.90 -42.45 0.29
N ARG A 2 -13.06 -42.28 1.60
CA ARG A 2 -12.51 -41.16 2.37
C ARG A 2 -11.04 -41.45 2.69
N ALA A 3 -10.15 -40.52 2.39
CA ALA A 3 -8.82 -40.49 2.98
C ALA A 3 -8.68 -39.18 3.74
N GLN A 4 -8.49 -39.32 5.03
CA GLN A 4 -8.12 -38.27 5.97
C GLN A 4 -6.76 -37.72 5.57
N LEU A 5 -6.66 -36.40 5.49
CA LEU A 5 -5.39 -35.67 5.55
C LEU A 5 -5.37 -34.94 6.88
N SER A 6 -4.49 -35.42 7.74
CA SER A 6 -4.19 -34.86 9.05
C SER A 6 -3.41 -33.56 8.96
N ASP A 7 -3.77 -32.65 9.84
CA ASP A 7 -3.05 -31.41 10.14
C ASP A 7 -1.61 -31.70 10.60
N GLU A 8 -0.66 -31.28 9.82
CA GLU A 8 0.68 -30.92 10.30
C GLU A 8 1.31 -29.93 9.29
N CYS A 9 1.16 -28.66 9.56
CA CYS A 9 2.00 -27.63 8.95
C CYS A 9 3.37 -27.66 9.66
N SER A 10 4.19 -28.68 9.36
CA SER A 10 5.55 -28.78 9.81
C SER A 10 6.43 -27.89 8.93
N ILE A 11 6.98 -26.88 9.55
CA ILE A 11 8.10 -26.10 9.00
C ILE A 11 9.27 -27.07 8.79
N ARG A 12 9.52 -27.46 7.55
CA ARG A 12 10.74 -28.19 7.18
C ARG A 12 11.92 -27.23 7.28
N GLU A 13 12.77 -27.46 8.27
CA GLU A 13 14.13 -26.94 8.27
C GLU A 13 14.89 -27.51 7.06
N VAL A 14 15.14 -26.68 6.07
CA VAL A 14 16.06 -27.01 4.98
C VAL A 14 17.48 -26.74 5.47
N ARG A 15 18.20 -27.79 5.84
CA ARG A 15 19.65 -27.75 6.05
C ARG A 15 20.33 -27.51 4.70
N MET A 16 20.81 -26.32 4.47
CA MET A 16 21.79 -26.07 3.42
C MET A 16 23.18 -26.42 3.92
N THR A 17 23.75 -27.46 3.35
CA THR A 17 25.18 -27.75 3.47
C THR A 17 25.95 -26.90 2.48
N ASN A 18 26.59 -25.85 2.94
CA ASN A 18 27.51 -25.07 2.12
C ASN A 18 28.95 -25.45 2.48
N LYS A 19 29.65 -26.10 1.57
CA LYS A 19 31.11 -26.25 1.59
C LYS A 19 31.70 -25.30 0.58
N SER A 20 32.27 -24.22 1.02
CA SER A 20 33.40 -23.58 0.35
C SER A 20 34.23 -22.85 1.40
N HIS A 21 35.44 -23.39 1.61
CA HIS A 21 36.49 -22.80 2.41
C HIS A 21 37.09 -21.59 1.68
N ILE A 22 37.02 -20.42 2.31
CA ILE A 22 37.98 -19.35 2.08
C ILE A 22 38.59 -19.00 3.43
N SER A 23 39.94 -19.04 3.48
CA SER A 23 40.73 -18.94 4.69
C SER A 23 40.76 -17.53 5.27
N ARG A 24 40.63 -17.45 6.59
CA ARG A 24 40.97 -16.27 7.38
C ARG A 24 42.49 -16.02 7.31
N ARG A 25 42.90 -15.05 6.52
CA ARG A 25 44.13 -14.24 6.72
C ARG A 25 44.22 -13.24 5.57
N GLU A 26 44.01 -12.01 5.95
CA GLU A 26 44.44 -10.76 5.34
C GLU A 26 43.32 -9.71 5.41
N PHE A 27 43.25 -9.06 6.53
CA PHE A 27 42.91 -7.64 6.63
C PHE A 27 43.10 -7.21 8.11
N VAL A 28 44.37 -6.96 8.46
CA VAL A 28 44.69 -6.16 9.65
C VAL A 28 45.56 -5.01 9.14
N GLY A 29 45.06 -3.81 9.28
CA GLY A 29 45.82 -2.59 9.01
C GLY A 29 44.99 -1.33 9.13
N SER A 30 44.98 -0.75 10.33
CA SER A 30 44.88 0.69 10.63
C SER A 30 43.64 1.47 10.30
N ALA A 31 42.82 1.79 11.34
CA ALA A 31 42.67 3.16 11.84
C ALA A 31 41.73 3.16 13.08
N ALA A 32 42.30 3.35 14.26
CA ALA A 32 41.57 3.68 15.46
C ALA A 32 41.09 5.13 15.36
N ALA A 33 39.79 5.35 15.20
CA ALA A 33 39.15 6.61 15.49
C ALA A 33 38.09 6.33 16.58
N THR A 34 38.42 6.75 17.78
CA THR A 34 37.57 6.69 18.95
C THR A 34 36.41 7.66 18.78
N VAL A 35 35.22 7.16 18.46
CA VAL A 35 33.98 7.92 18.56
C VAL A 35 33.39 7.60 19.92
N ALA A 36 33.46 8.54 20.85
CA ALA A 36 32.76 8.49 22.11
C ALA A 36 31.25 8.61 21.85
N VAL A 37 30.51 7.49 21.96
CA VAL A 37 29.07 7.49 22.02
C VAL A 37 28.68 8.01 23.39
N VAL A 38 28.21 9.25 23.46
CA VAL A 38 27.55 9.79 24.63
C VAL A 38 26.16 9.18 24.72
N SER A 39 26.03 8.08 25.46
CA SER A 39 24.77 7.53 25.88
C SER A 39 24.18 8.43 26.95
N LEU A 40 23.24 9.29 26.61
CA LEU A 40 22.41 10.00 27.59
C LEU A 40 21.37 9.02 28.16
N PRO A 41 21.29 8.88 29.50
CA PRO A 41 20.31 7.99 30.10
C PRO A 41 18.89 8.50 29.90
N LEU A 42 17.99 7.63 29.48
CA LEU A 42 16.54 7.87 29.31
C LEU A 42 15.83 8.42 30.55
N GLN A 43 16.46 8.38 31.71
CA GLN A 43 15.91 8.85 33.00
C GLN A 43 15.70 10.37 33.08
N ASN A 44 16.32 11.19 32.24
CA ASN A 44 16.18 12.64 32.28
C ASN A 44 15.02 13.22 31.48
N LEU A 45 14.30 12.39 30.72
CA LEU A 45 13.11 12.83 29.96
C LEU A 45 11.80 12.78 30.78
N LEU A 46 11.78 12.07 31.89
CA LEU A 46 10.58 11.87 32.71
C LEU A 46 10.30 13.01 33.74
N ALA A 47 11.18 13.99 33.89
CA ALA A 47 11.10 14.97 34.97
C ALA A 47 10.50 16.34 34.61
N ARG A 48 10.00 16.57 33.41
CA ARG A 48 9.38 17.86 33.03
C ARG A 48 8.10 17.68 32.21
N VAL A 49 7.01 17.29 32.85
CA VAL A 49 5.66 17.50 32.25
C VAL A 49 4.69 17.87 33.38
N GLY A 50 4.50 19.17 33.56
CA GLY A 50 3.32 19.72 34.22
C GLY A 50 2.14 19.68 33.23
N ALA A 51 1.02 19.15 33.66
CA ALA A 51 -0.19 19.06 32.90
C ALA A 51 -0.76 20.44 32.54
N SER A 52 -1.02 20.68 31.24
CA SER A 52 -2.03 21.61 30.78
C SER A 52 -2.71 21.00 29.55
N GLY A 53 -3.68 20.14 29.81
CA GLY A 53 -4.62 19.67 28.79
C GLY A 53 -5.68 20.74 28.56
N SER A 54 -5.67 21.40 27.43
CA SER A 54 -6.88 22.03 26.92
C SER A 54 -7.80 20.93 26.43
N ALA A 55 -9.03 20.85 26.93
CA ALA A 55 -10.05 19.95 26.40
C ALA A 55 -10.26 20.28 24.91
N ALA A 56 -10.05 19.30 24.03
CA ALA A 56 -10.44 19.36 22.63
C ALA A 56 -11.96 19.59 22.55
N SER A 57 -12.41 20.40 21.59
CA SER A 57 -13.86 20.60 21.38
C SER A 57 -14.51 19.29 20.93
N ASP A 58 -15.74 19.04 21.34
CA ASP A 58 -16.49 17.78 21.14
C ASP A 58 -16.75 17.42 19.66
N THR A 59 -16.23 18.18 18.70
CA THR A 59 -16.47 18.00 17.26
C THR A 59 -15.19 17.92 16.40
N ASP A 60 -14.00 18.04 16.98
CA ASP A 60 -12.73 18.06 16.23
C ASP A 60 -12.43 16.74 15.50
N TRP A 61 -13.00 15.63 15.96
CA TRP A 61 -12.80 14.30 15.37
C TRP A 61 -13.22 14.18 13.90
N LYS A 62 -14.15 15.01 13.42
CA LYS A 62 -14.57 15.02 12.00
C LYS A 62 -13.49 15.58 11.07
N ASN A 63 -12.62 16.42 11.58
CA ASN A 63 -11.69 17.20 10.78
C ASN A 63 -10.30 16.56 10.68
N GLU A 64 -10.17 15.29 11.07
CA GLU A 64 -8.93 14.52 10.97
C GLU A 64 -8.85 13.81 9.61
N GLY A 65 -7.67 13.89 8.97
CA GLY A 65 -7.42 13.20 7.68
C GLY A 65 -7.13 11.71 7.84
N VAL A 66 -6.60 11.09 6.78
CA VAL A 66 -6.13 9.70 6.84
C VAL A 66 -5.05 9.54 7.91
N LEU A 67 -4.18 10.54 8.04
CA LEU A 67 -3.27 10.73 9.17
C LEU A 67 -3.63 12.05 9.84
N PHE A 68 -3.74 12.04 11.16
CA PHE A 68 -3.96 13.26 11.93
C PHE A 68 -2.63 13.90 12.32
N VAL A 69 -2.13 14.76 11.45
CA VAL A 69 -0.79 15.38 11.59
C VAL A 69 -0.82 16.88 11.85
N ASP A 70 -1.99 17.48 12.10
CA ASP A 70 -2.13 18.93 12.26
C ASP A 70 -1.34 19.48 13.45
N LYS A 71 -1.09 18.65 14.46
CA LYS A 71 -0.28 18.99 15.64
C LYS A 71 1.13 18.37 15.61
N SER A 72 1.47 17.66 14.55
CA SER A 72 2.74 16.96 14.41
C SER A 72 3.86 17.95 14.05
N PRO A 73 4.92 18.07 14.87
CA PRO A 73 5.89 19.18 14.74
C PRO A 73 6.75 19.11 13.48
N ASN A 74 6.89 17.93 12.86
CA ASN A 74 7.76 17.73 11.69
C ASN A 74 6.97 17.31 10.44
N ALA A 75 5.64 17.47 10.45
CA ALA A 75 4.82 17.38 9.26
C ALA A 75 4.98 18.66 8.42
N LYS A 76 5.31 18.51 7.15
CA LYS A 76 5.34 19.64 6.20
C LYS A 76 4.01 19.84 5.50
N LEU A 77 3.29 18.75 5.28
CA LEU A 77 1.95 18.76 4.71
C LEU A 77 0.94 18.28 5.75
N HIS A 78 -0.24 18.91 5.75
CA HIS A 78 -1.36 18.52 6.59
C HIS A 78 -2.40 17.82 5.74
N ASN A 79 -2.85 16.66 6.22
CA ASN A 79 -3.81 15.83 5.51
C ASN A 79 -5.20 16.46 5.59
N ILE A 80 -5.89 16.52 4.47
CA ILE A 80 -7.27 16.98 4.40
C ILE A 80 -8.20 15.83 4.79
N PRO A 81 -9.26 16.11 5.59
CA PRO A 81 -10.24 15.09 5.96
C PRO A 81 -10.88 14.43 4.75
N VAL A 82 -11.13 13.12 4.85
CA VAL A 82 -11.69 12.32 3.75
C VAL A 82 -13.05 12.88 3.29
N HIS A 83 -13.88 13.37 4.20
CA HIS A 83 -15.19 13.95 3.89
C HIS A 83 -15.13 15.29 3.15
N ALA A 84 -14.01 16.00 3.24
CA ALA A 84 -13.85 17.30 2.57
C ALA A 84 -13.58 17.18 1.08
N VAL A 85 -13.30 15.95 0.60
CA VAL A 85 -13.04 15.64 -0.81
C VAL A 85 -14.10 14.68 -1.33
N THR A 86 -14.83 15.08 -2.36
CA THR A 86 -15.78 14.22 -3.07
C THR A 86 -15.21 13.85 -4.43
N ILE A 87 -15.00 12.58 -4.70
CA ILE A 87 -14.71 12.06 -6.04
C ILE A 87 -16.05 11.77 -6.68
N THR A 88 -16.42 12.57 -7.70
CA THR A 88 -17.81 12.60 -8.21
C THR A 88 -18.07 11.55 -9.29
N GLN A 89 -17.18 11.46 -10.25
CA GLN A 89 -17.26 10.58 -11.41
C GLN A 89 -15.85 10.30 -11.91
N GLY A 90 -15.72 9.53 -12.98
CA GLY A 90 -14.43 9.25 -13.57
C GLY A 90 -13.87 7.89 -13.15
N PHE A 91 -12.58 7.77 -13.29
CA PHE A 91 -11.88 6.50 -13.07
C PHE A 91 -11.96 6.03 -11.63
N TRP A 92 -11.55 6.87 -10.68
CA TRP A 92 -11.58 6.53 -9.25
C TRP A 92 -12.97 6.63 -8.65
N GLY A 93 -13.81 7.53 -9.16
CA GLY A 93 -15.21 7.61 -8.73
C GLY A 93 -15.93 6.28 -8.89
N SER A 94 -15.86 5.67 -10.10
CA SER A 94 -16.45 4.36 -10.38
C SER A 94 -15.86 3.23 -9.55
N ARG A 95 -14.53 3.20 -9.39
CA ARG A 95 -13.85 2.17 -8.57
C ARG A 95 -14.27 2.24 -7.10
N ARG A 96 -14.35 3.47 -6.57
CA ARG A 96 -14.75 3.72 -5.20
C ARG A 96 -16.22 3.37 -4.96
N GLU A 97 -17.10 3.71 -5.87
CA GLU A 97 -18.54 3.37 -5.80
C GLU A 97 -18.74 1.84 -5.77
N ILE A 98 -18.07 1.11 -6.66
CA ILE A 98 -18.08 -0.36 -6.67
C ILE A 98 -17.56 -0.91 -5.34
N ASN A 99 -16.49 -0.36 -4.79
CA ASN A 99 -15.97 -0.79 -3.48
C ASN A 99 -17.00 -0.60 -2.36
N VAL A 100 -17.63 0.56 -2.27
CA VAL A 100 -18.56 0.89 -1.19
C VAL A 100 -19.90 0.16 -1.35
N ASP A 101 -20.39 -0.01 -2.58
CA ASP A 101 -21.72 -0.57 -2.83
C ASP A 101 -21.73 -2.09 -3.04
N LYS A 102 -20.56 -2.70 -3.37
CA LYS A 102 -20.45 -4.14 -3.64
C LYS A 102 -19.40 -4.83 -2.80
N SER A 103 -18.15 -4.36 -2.81
CA SER A 103 -17.04 -5.07 -2.17
C SER A 103 -17.22 -5.15 -0.65
N ILE A 104 -17.39 -4.01 0.03
CA ILE A 104 -17.56 -3.95 1.48
C ILE A 104 -18.79 -4.76 1.95
N PRO A 105 -20.00 -4.66 1.33
CA PRO A 105 -21.13 -5.49 1.70
C PRO A 105 -20.96 -6.98 1.37
N SER A 106 -20.18 -7.33 0.33
CA SER A 106 -19.86 -8.72 0.00
C SER A 106 -18.92 -9.33 1.03
N MET A 107 -17.91 -8.58 1.48
CA MET A 107 -16.94 -9.04 2.45
C MET A 107 -17.55 -9.30 3.82
N GLU A 108 -18.51 -8.50 4.27
CA GLU A 108 -19.25 -8.75 5.53
C GLU A 108 -19.84 -10.16 5.54
N LYS A 109 -20.54 -10.52 4.45
CA LYS A 109 -21.13 -11.85 4.29
C LYS A 109 -20.09 -12.98 4.26
N LEU A 110 -18.93 -12.71 3.65
CA LEU A 110 -17.83 -13.67 3.60
C LEU A 110 -17.15 -13.84 4.97
N LEU A 111 -17.01 -12.78 5.75
CA LEU A 111 -16.53 -12.84 7.13
C LEU A 111 -17.47 -13.69 8.01
N GLU A 112 -18.79 -13.52 7.86
CA GLU A 112 -19.77 -14.34 8.57
C GLU A 112 -19.72 -15.81 8.12
N ALA A 113 -19.76 -16.05 6.80
CA ALA A 113 -19.77 -17.40 6.22
C ALA A 113 -18.51 -18.21 6.52
N ASN A 114 -17.36 -17.54 6.73
CA ASN A 114 -16.09 -18.19 7.04
C ASN A 114 -15.70 -18.08 8.53
N GLY A 115 -16.70 -17.97 9.41
CA GLY A 115 -16.57 -18.13 10.86
C GLY A 115 -15.91 -16.98 11.60
N ARG A 116 -15.54 -15.87 10.93
CA ARG A 116 -14.88 -14.73 11.60
C ARG A 116 -15.76 -14.14 12.70
N MET A 117 -17.06 -14.01 12.48
CA MET A 117 -18.00 -13.54 13.49
C MET A 117 -18.29 -14.61 14.55
N ASN A 118 -18.36 -15.89 14.18
CA ASN A 118 -18.52 -16.98 15.15
C ASN A 118 -17.38 -17.05 16.16
N ASN A 119 -16.17 -16.63 15.80
CA ASN A 119 -15.03 -16.56 16.72
C ASN A 119 -15.30 -15.63 17.92
N TYR A 120 -16.05 -14.56 17.74
CA TYR A 120 -16.49 -13.70 18.85
C TYR A 120 -17.72 -14.27 19.56
N LEU A 121 -18.75 -14.69 18.81
CA LEU A 121 -20.04 -15.14 19.37
C LEU A 121 -19.90 -16.35 20.30
N ARG A 122 -19.00 -17.30 20.00
CA ARG A 122 -18.75 -18.47 20.86
C ARG A 122 -18.23 -18.08 22.25
N LEU A 123 -17.46 -16.98 22.36
CA LEU A 123 -16.87 -16.57 23.64
C LEU A 123 -17.89 -15.95 24.60
N VAL A 124 -19.05 -15.54 24.07
CA VAL A 124 -20.17 -15.00 24.86
C VAL A 124 -21.36 -15.99 24.90
N GLY A 125 -21.15 -17.24 24.49
CA GLY A 125 -22.18 -18.28 24.55
C GLY A 125 -23.33 -18.14 23.54
N LYS A 126 -23.12 -17.38 22.45
CA LYS A 126 -24.09 -17.19 21.37
C LYS A 126 -23.88 -18.09 20.17
N SER A 127 -22.82 -18.90 20.17
CA SER A 127 -22.51 -19.89 19.14
C SER A 127 -21.75 -21.07 19.76
N ASP A 128 -22.03 -22.28 19.28
CA ASP A 128 -21.29 -23.51 19.62
C ASP A 128 -20.19 -23.83 18.61
N ALA A 129 -19.93 -22.93 17.66
CA ALA A 129 -18.91 -23.10 16.63
C ALA A 129 -17.50 -23.20 17.26
N ARG A 130 -16.64 -23.96 16.60
CA ARG A 130 -15.21 -23.97 16.95
C ARG A 130 -14.51 -22.73 16.40
N GLN A 131 -13.30 -22.46 16.92
CA GLN A 131 -12.42 -21.45 16.35
C GLN A 131 -12.12 -21.77 14.88
N GLU A 132 -12.34 -20.81 14.00
CA GLU A 132 -12.05 -20.91 12.57
C GLU A 132 -11.01 -19.88 12.11
N GLY A 133 -10.21 -20.26 11.13
CA GLY A 133 -9.18 -19.41 10.56
C GLY A 133 -7.90 -19.27 11.38
N PRO A 134 -6.91 -18.59 10.83
CA PRO A 134 -5.59 -18.42 11.43
C PRO A 134 -5.58 -17.47 12.63
N VAL A 135 -4.44 -17.37 13.30
CA VAL A 135 -4.22 -16.55 14.52
C VAL A 135 -4.47 -15.04 14.31
N TYR A 136 -4.45 -14.58 13.08
CA TYR A 136 -4.67 -13.18 12.68
C TYR A 136 -6.09 -12.88 12.18
N SER A 137 -7.01 -13.82 12.29
CA SER A 137 -8.40 -13.71 11.77
C SER A 137 -9.17 -12.50 12.30
N ASP A 138 -8.88 -12.06 13.52
CA ASP A 138 -9.54 -10.89 14.11
C ASP A 138 -9.29 -9.62 13.29
N SER A 139 -8.10 -9.50 12.68
CA SER A 139 -7.72 -8.36 11.84
C SER A 139 -8.60 -8.23 10.58
N ASP A 140 -9.17 -9.32 10.07
CA ASP A 140 -10.04 -9.28 8.90
C ASP A 140 -11.30 -8.43 9.20
N VAL A 141 -11.88 -8.62 10.39
CA VAL A 141 -13.03 -7.85 10.89
C VAL A 141 -12.65 -6.39 11.14
N TYR A 142 -11.48 -6.13 11.72
CA TYR A 142 -11.04 -4.77 12.02
C TYR A 142 -10.74 -3.95 10.77
N LYS A 143 -10.12 -4.54 9.75
CA LYS A 143 -9.91 -3.89 8.44
C LYS A 143 -11.21 -3.59 7.73
N TRP A 144 -12.19 -4.51 7.82
CA TRP A 144 -13.52 -4.26 7.30
C TRP A 144 -14.19 -3.07 8.01
N LEU A 145 -14.11 -2.98 9.35
CA LEU A 145 -14.61 -1.85 10.13
C LEU A 145 -13.90 -0.53 9.75
N GLU A 146 -12.61 -0.58 9.45
CA GLU A 146 -11.86 0.57 8.93
C GLU A 146 -12.38 1.02 7.56
N ALA A 147 -12.62 0.08 6.64
CA ALA A 147 -13.22 0.37 5.34
C ALA A 147 -14.61 1.01 5.47
N VAL A 148 -15.45 0.47 6.37
CA VAL A 148 -16.75 1.05 6.70
C VAL A 148 -16.60 2.47 7.28
N GLY A 149 -15.66 2.68 8.21
CA GLY A 149 -15.39 3.99 8.78
C GLY A 149 -15.08 5.02 7.70
N PHE A 150 -14.18 4.72 6.76
CA PHE A 150 -13.86 5.62 5.65
C PHE A 150 -15.04 5.81 4.68
N ALA A 151 -15.82 4.76 4.41
CA ALA A 151 -17.02 4.88 3.56
C ALA A 151 -18.06 5.84 4.18
N LEU A 152 -18.28 5.75 5.50
CA LEU A 152 -19.23 6.59 6.25
C LEU A 152 -18.76 8.05 6.37
N GLN A 153 -17.46 8.31 6.35
CA GLN A 153 -16.92 9.69 6.29
C GLN A 153 -17.34 10.42 5.01
N CYS A 154 -17.55 9.68 3.90
CA CYS A 154 -17.90 10.28 2.61
C CYS A 154 -19.40 10.39 2.34
N GLY A 155 -20.25 9.84 3.20
CA GLY A 155 -21.69 9.92 3.04
C GLY A 155 -22.45 9.01 4.00
N ASP A 156 -23.69 9.37 4.30
CA ASP A 156 -24.54 8.57 5.18
C ASP A 156 -24.97 7.26 4.49
N ARG A 157 -24.73 6.14 5.19
CA ARG A 157 -25.09 4.79 4.75
C ARG A 157 -25.69 4.01 5.93
N PRO A 158 -26.99 4.22 6.21
CA PRO A 158 -27.63 3.72 7.43
C PRO A 158 -27.50 2.21 7.64
N GLU A 159 -27.62 1.42 6.55
CA GLU A 159 -27.53 -0.04 6.62
C GLU A 159 -26.10 -0.48 7.00
N LEU A 160 -25.09 0.07 6.33
CA LEU A 160 -23.69 -0.24 6.61
C LEU A 160 -23.30 0.19 8.03
N ARG A 161 -23.77 1.35 8.48
CA ARG A 161 -23.60 1.82 9.86
C ARG A 161 -24.24 0.87 10.87
N ALA A 162 -25.47 0.39 10.60
CA ALA A 162 -26.17 -0.55 11.48
C ALA A 162 -25.44 -1.89 11.60
N GLN A 163 -24.92 -2.41 10.50
CA GLN A 163 -24.10 -3.63 10.47
C GLN A 163 -22.80 -3.45 11.27
N ALA A 164 -22.07 -2.37 11.05
CA ALA A 164 -20.84 -2.07 11.81
C ALA A 164 -21.11 -1.95 13.30
N ASN A 165 -22.19 -1.25 13.70
CA ASN A 165 -22.59 -1.12 15.10
C ASN A 165 -22.93 -2.48 15.74
N LYS A 166 -23.56 -3.40 15.00
CA LYS A 166 -23.82 -4.77 15.47
C LYS A 166 -22.49 -5.49 15.72
N ILE A 167 -21.60 -5.48 14.72
CA ILE A 167 -20.29 -6.13 14.80
C ILE A 167 -19.44 -5.55 15.94
N ILE A 168 -19.36 -4.23 16.08
CA ILE A 168 -18.63 -3.58 17.18
C ILE A 168 -19.14 -4.04 18.54
N LYS A 169 -20.46 -4.13 18.73
CA LYS A 169 -21.04 -4.64 19.99
C LYS A 169 -20.65 -6.09 20.27
N GLU A 170 -20.61 -6.94 19.25
CA GLU A 170 -20.21 -8.35 19.37
C GLU A 170 -18.71 -8.47 19.68
N VAL A 171 -17.87 -7.68 19.01
CA VAL A 171 -16.43 -7.60 19.27
C VAL A 171 -16.13 -7.15 20.69
N VAL A 172 -16.72 -6.05 21.13
CA VAL A 172 -16.42 -5.47 22.46
C VAL A 172 -16.97 -6.34 23.59
N ALA A 173 -18.04 -7.11 23.35
CA ALA A 173 -18.63 -8.00 24.35
C ALA A 173 -17.68 -9.12 24.83
N VAL A 174 -16.65 -9.46 24.05
CA VAL A 174 -15.67 -10.50 24.40
C VAL A 174 -14.45 -9.95 25.12
N GLN A 175 -14.33 -8.63 25.31
CA GLN A 175 -13.20 -8.02 25.99
C GLN A 175 -13.16 -8.43 27.47
N GLU A 176 -12.01 -8.94 27.89
CA GLU A 176 -11.79 -9.32 29.30
C GLU A 176 -11.65 -8.10 30.22
N SER A 177 -11.83 -8.30 31.52
CA SER A 177 -11.65 -7.25 32.55
C SER A 177 -10.25 -6.66 32.58
N SER A 178 -9.25 -7.46 32.14
CA SER A 178 -7.86 -7.01 31.95
C SER A 178 -7.68 -6.01 30.79
N GLY A 179 -8.70 -5.81 29.95
CA GLY A 179 -8.62 -5.08 28.71
C GLY A 179 -8.22 -5.93 27.50
N TYR A 180 -7.72 -7.14 27.71
CA TYR A 180 -7.32 -8.03 26.60
C TYR A 180 -8.51 -8.41 25.71
N LEU A 181 -8.29 -8.40 24.40
CA LEU A 181 -9.29 -8.80 23.41
C LEU A 181 -8.62 -9.54 22.26
N ASN A 182 -8.92 -10.81 22.10
CA ASN A 182 -8.48 -11.66 21.01
C ASN A 182 -9.36 -12.90 20.99
N THR A 183 -9.64 -13.48 19.81
CA THR A 183 -10.51 -14.67 19.74
C THR A 183 -9.72 -15.99 19.71
N TYR A 184 -8.44 -15.95 19.44
CA TYR A 184 -7.60 -17.16 19.33
C TYR A 184 -6.91 -17.54 20.65
N TYR A 185 -6.23 -16.57 21.31
CA TYR A 185 -5.48 -16.82 22.56
C TYR A 185 -6.37 -16.69 23.80
N VAL A 186 -7.41 -17.50 23.85
CA VAL A 186 -8.39 -17.58 24.93
C VAL A 186 -8.54 -19.01 25.46
N GLN A 187 -9.23 -19.20 26.58
CA GLN A 187 -9.46 -20.52 27.17
C GLN A 187 -8.11 -21.28 27.38
N ASP A 188 -7.98 -22.49 26.85
CA ASP A 188 -6.77 -23.33 27.01
C ASP A 188 -5.51 -22.68 26.41
N ARG A 189 -5.66 -21.78 25.44
CA ARG A 189 -4.55 -21.06 24.82
C ARG A 189 -4.15 -19.77 25.55
N ALA A 190 -4.89 -19.36 26.57
CA ALA A 190 -4.62 -18.13 27.30
C ALA A 190 -3.20 -18.04 27.90
N LYS A 191 -2.62 -19.19 28.27
CA LYS A 191 -1.23 -19.29 28.77
C LYS A 191 -0.16 -18.95 27.72
N GLN A 192 -0.53 -18.90 26.43
CA GLN A 192 0.39 -18.60 25.32
C GLN A 192 0.41 -17.11 24.99
N ARG A 193 -0.46 -16.30 25.60
CA ARG A 193 -0.62 -14.88 25.31
C ARG A 193 0.70 -14.13 25.49
N MET A 194 1.09 -13.42 24.45
CA MET A 194 2.25 -12.54 24.46
C MET A 194 3.53 -13.19 25.01
N GLU A 195 3.63 -14.52 25.01
CA GLU A 195 4.88 -15.20 25.32
C GLU A 195 5.87 -14.97 24.15
N PRO A 196 7.20 -14.94 24.38
CA PRO A 196 8.16 -14.55 23.35
C PRO A 196 8.01 -15.26 22.00
N ASN A 197 7.77 -16.58 22.01
CA ASN A 197 7.53 -17.34 20.78
C ASN A 197 6.18 -16.96 20.12
N THR A 198 5.14 -16.71 20.93
CA THR A 198 3.84 -16.31 20.43
C THR A 198 3.87 -14.90 19.85
N GLN A 199 4.57 -13.95 20.49
CA GLN A 199 4.76 -12.61 19.92
C GLN A 199 5.33 -12.67 18.51
N ARG A 200 6.27 -13.58 18.26
CA ARG A 200 6.90 -13.75 16.95
C ARG A 200 5.92 -14.12 15.83
N VAL A 201 4.99 -15.04 16.09
CA VAL A 201 4.12 -15.64 15.06
C VAL A 201 2.63 -15.49 15.33
N GLY A 202 2.25 -15.11 16.54
CA GLY A 202 0.87 -15.13 17.02
C GLY A 202 0.02 -13.94 16.62
N HIS A 203 0.60 -12.90 16.02
CA HIS A 203 -0.10 -11.73 15.48
C HIS A 203 -1.00 -10.98 16.47
N GLU A 204 -0.79 -11.09 17.79
CA GLU A 204 -1.65 -10.42 18.78
C GLU A 204 -1.56 -8.89 18.65
N LEU A 205 -0.35 -8.34 18.49
CA LEU A 205 -0.16 -6.90 18.28
C LEU A 205 -0.60 -6.44 16.89
N TYR A 206 -0.51 -7.30 15.88
CA TYR A 206 -1.06 -7.03 14.55
C TYR A 206 -2.59 -6.88 14.59
N ASN A 207 -3.27 -7.80 15.28
CA ASN A 207 -4.71 -7.73 15.50
C ASN A 207 -5.09 -6.44 16.27
N LEU A 208 -4.35 -6.10 17.36
CA LEU A 208 -4.58 -4.88 18.12
C LEU A 208 -4.33 -3.62 17.27
N GLY A 209 -3.28 -3.60 16.45
CA GLY A 209 -2.99 -2.49 15.55
C GLY A 209 -4.16 -2.22 14.60
N HIS A 210 -4.66 -3.23 13.91
CA HIS A 210 -5.83 -3.09 13.05
C HIS A 210 -7.12 -2.75 13.81
N MET A 211 -7.27 -3.23 15.05
CA MET A 211 -8.39 -2.81 15.91
C MET A 211 -8.35 -1.31 16.19
N ILE A 212 -7.19 -0.76 16.52
CA ILE A 212 -6.98 0.68 16.75
C ILE A 212 -7.30 1.48 15.46
N GLN A 213 -6.77 1.04 14.30
CA GLN A 213 -7.00 1.72 13.01
C GLN A 213 -8.49 1.74 12.65
N GLY A 214 -9.17 0.58 12.74
CA GLY A 214 -10.59 0.47 12.48
C GLY A 214 -11.44 1.32 13.46
N ALA A 215 -11.04 1.33 14.73
CA ALA A 215 -11.70 2.12 15.76
C ALA A 215 -11.59 3.63 15.51
N ILE A 216 -10.41 4.11 15.14
CA ILE A 216 -10.16 5.53 14.82
C ILE A 216 -10.93 5.94 13.56
N ALA A 217 -10.89 5.14 12.48
CA ALA A 217 -11.65 5.43 11.27
C ALA A 217 -13.16 5.51 11.51
N PHE A 218 -13.71 4.60 12.32
CA PHE A 218 -15.12 4.60 12.67
C PHE A 218 -15.49 5.76 13.59
N TYR A 219 -14.63 6.09 14.57
CA TYR A 219 -14.80 7.27 15.42
C TYR A 219 -14.83 8.57 14.62
N ARG A 220 -13.90 8.75 13.67
CA ARG A 220 -13.84 9.91 12.76
C ARG A 220 -15.07 10.03 11.84
N ALA A 221 -15.79 8.93 11.63
CA ALA A 221 -17.01 8.92 10.83
C ALA A 221 -18.26 9.24 11.64
N THR A 222 -18.32 8.78 12.89
CA THR A 222 -19.58 8.67 13.64
C THR A 222 -19.57 9.37 15.00
N GLY A 223 -18.41 9.64 15.57
CA GLY A 223 -18.24 10.06 16.95
C GLY A 223 -18.41 8.93 17.98
N ASP A 224 -18.72 7.70 17.54
CA ASP A 224 -18.88 6.55 18.43
C ASP A 224 -17.52 6.04 18.92
N ARG A 225 -17.33 6.06 20.23
CA ARG A 225 -16.10 5.67 20.90
C ARG A 225 -16.06 4.20 21.33
N THR A 226 -17.10 3.43 21.12
CA THR A 226 -17.24 2.09 21.69
C THR A 226 -16.03 1.19 21.39
N LEU A 227 -15.63 1.08 20.13
CA LEU A 227 -14.45 0.30 19.74
C LEU A 227 -13.13 1.01 20.11
N LEU A 228 -13.08 2.34 20.03
CA LEU A 228 -11.92 3.13 20.40
C LEU A 228 -11.60 2.98 21.90
N ASP A 229 -12.61 3.08 22.76
CA ASP A 229 -12.44 2.90 24.21
C ASP A 229 -12.05 1.46 24.57
N ALA A 230 -12.53 0.47 23.80
CA ALA A 230 -12.07 -0.92 23.94
C ALA A 230 -10.61 -1.08 23.54
N SER A 231 -10.17 -0.42 22.45
CA SER A 231 -8.78 -0.41 22.01
C SER A 231 -7.88 0.26 23.06
N ILE A 232 -8.29 1.40 23.60
CA ILE A 232 -7.60 2.13 24.66
C ILE A 232 -7.46 1.24 25.91
N ARG A 233 -8.53 0.56 26.35
CA ARG A 233 -8.46 -0.37 27.49
C ARG A 233 -7.47 -1.50 27.25
N PHE A 234 -7.39 -2.02 26.02
CA PHE A 234 -6.40 -3.06 25.70
C PHE A 234 -4.97 -2.51 25.80
N VAL A 235 -4.71 -1.32 25.24
CA VAL A 235 -3.39 -0.70 25.30
C VAL A 235 -3.02 -0.35 26.74
N ASP A 236 -3.89 0.33 27.47
CA ASP A 236 -3.59 0.86 28.80
C ASP A 236 -3.53 -0.22 29.89
N ASN A 237 -4.60 -1.04 29.98
CA ASN A 237 -4.76 -1.96 31.10
C ASN A 237 -4.04 -3.28 30.90
N TYR A 238 -3.74 -3.66 29.64
CA TYR A 238 -3.04 -4.91 29.36
C TYR A 238 -1.63 -4.67 28.80
N LEU A 239 -1.50 -3.95 27.68
CA LEU A 239 -0.19 -3.80 27.03
C LEU A 239 0.76 -2.94 27.86
N LEU A 240 0.44 -1.71 28.14
CA LEU A 240 1.27 -0.80 28.95
C LEU A 240 1.42 -1.27 30.41
N ALA A 241 0.42 -1.96 30.96
CA ALA A 241 0.50 -2.51 32.31
C ALA A 241 1.57 -3.60 32.45
N ASN A 242 1.80 -4.42 31.40
CA ASN A 242 2.64 -5.61 31.48
C ASN A 242 3.93 -5.52 30.67
N PHE A 243 4.01 -4.66 29.64
CA PHE A 243 5.09 -4.64 28.65
C PHE A 243 5.72 -3.25 28.53
N GLY A 244 6.98 -3.21 28.14
CA GLY A 244 7.71 -1.97 27.91
C GLY A 244 9.17 -1.99 28.41
N PRO A 245 9.83 -0.83 28.47
CA PRO A 245 11.25 -0.73 28.78
C PRO A 245 11.60 -0.89 30.28
N GLY A 246 10.60 -0.82 31.18
CA GLY A 246 10.85 -0.92 32.63
C GLY A 246 11.39 -2.30 33.02
N ALA A 247 12.22 -2.35 34.09
CA ALA A 247 12.75 -3.62 34.60
C ALA A 247 11.66 -4.54 35.18
N ASP A 248 10.55 -3.97 35.60
CA ASP A 248 9.33 -4.63 36.05
C ASP A 248 8.40 -5.06 34.91
N LYS A 249 8.70 -4.66 33.66
CA LYS A 249 7.92 -4.97 32.48
C LYS A 249 8.53 -6.11 31.66
N LYS A 250 7.65 -6.89 31.02
CA LYS A 250 8.08 -7.86 30.02
C LYS A 250 8.52 -7.12 28.73
N PRO A 251 9.51 -7.64 28.00
CA PRO A 251 9.84 -7.11 26.69
C PRO A 251 8.73 -7.39 25.68
N VAL A 252 8.58 -6.49 24.70
CA VAL A 252 7.60 -6.64 23.61
C VAL A 252 8.17 -6.21 22.27
N PHE A 253 7.79 -6.91 21.24
CA PHE A 253 8.05 -6.59 19.83
C PHE A 253 6.83 -6.98 18.99
N SER A 254 6.70 -6.38 17.81
CA SER A 254 5.48 -6.51 17.01
C SER A 254 5.25 -7.89 16.39
N GLY A 255 6.31 -8.64 16.10
CA GLY A 255 6.24 -9.88 15.32
C GLY A 255 5.82 -9.62 13.86
N HIS A 256 4.66 -9.03 13.68
CA HIS A 256 4.24 -8.40 12.44
C HIS A 256 4.00 -6.91 12.69
N PRO A 257 4.88 -6.00 12.19
CA PRO A 257 4.67 -4.56 12.29
C PRO A 257 3.30 -4.13 11.79
N GLU A 258 2.60 -3.40 12.62
CA GLU A 258 1.32 -2.73 12.44
C GLU A 258 1.03 -1.86 13.66
N ILE A 259 1.36 -2.40 14.85
CA ILE A 259 1.08 -1.74 16.12
C ILE A 259 1.82 -0.41 16.25
N GLU A 260 3.00 -0.27 15.63
CA GLU A 260 3.82 0.93 15.70
C GLU A 260 3.09 2.13 15.09
N LEU A 261 2.58 1.98 13.86
CA LEU A 261 1.84 3.04 13.17
C LEU A 261 0.47 3.28 13.82
N ALA A 262 -0.17 2.24 14.36
CA ALA A 262 -1.45 2.36 15.04
C ALA A 262 -1.34 3.11 16.36
N LEU A 263 -0.29 2.86 17.16
CA LEU A 263 -0.01 3.60 18.40
C LEU A 263 0.32 5.08 18.12
N MET A 264 1.00 5.38 17.01
CA MET A 264 1.24 6.76 16.59
C MET A 264 -0.07 7.49 16.28
N GLU A 265 -0.97 6.86 15.56
CA GLU A 265 -2.25 7.45 15.24
C GLU A 265 -3.15 7.56 16.48
N LEU A 266 -3.06 6.59 17.40
CA LEU A 266 -3.72 6.68 18.70
C LEU A 266 -3.17 7.83 19.55
N TYR A 267 -1.84 8.05 19.54
CA TYR A 267 -1.21 9.21 20.18
C TYR A 267 -1.74 10.53 19.60
N ARG A 268 -1.79 10.64 18.29
CA ARG A 268 -2.31 11.83 17.59
C ARG A 268 -3.76 12.12 17.96
N THR A 269 -4.58 11.08 17.98
CA THR A 269 -6.03 11.18 18.28
C THR A 269 -6.28 11.50 19.76
N MET A 270 -5.53 10.91 20.70
CA MET A 270 -5.78 11.00 22.13
C MET A 270 -4.87 11.98 22.88
N GLY A 271 -3.73 12.36 22.30
CA GLY A 271 -2.72 13.22 22.93
C GLY A 271 -1.87 12.54 24.01
N ASP A 272 -2.03 11.22 24.24
CA ASP A 272 -1.31 10.51 25.29
C ASP A 272 0.08 10.04 24.83
N LYS A 273 1.12 10.67 25.35
CA LYS A 273 2.52 10.39 25.01
C LYS A 273 2.99 8.97 25.36
N ARG A 274 2.26 8.24 26.19
CA ARG A 274 2.61 6.85 26.49
C ARG A 274 2.58 5.98 25.24
N TYR A 275 1.65 6.26 24.31
CA TYR A 275 1.54 5.53 23.04
C TYR A 275 2.72 5.81 22.10
N LEU A 276 3.13 7.07 21.98
CA LEU A 276 4.35 7.45 21.26
C LEU A 276 5.60 6.78 21.84
N THR A 277 5.72 6.77 23.16
CA THR A 277 6.86 6.14 23.87
C THR A 277 6.91 4.64 23.61
N LEU A 278 5.76 3.95 23.67
CA LEU A 278 5.68 2.51 23.42
C LEU A 278 6.02 2.17 21.97
N ALA A 279 5.51 2.93 21.02
CA ALA A 279 5.82 2.74 19.61
C ALA A 279 7.32 2.93 19.32
N GLY A 280 7.93 3.98 19.87
CA GLY A 280 9.37 4.20 19.76
C GLY A 280 10.20 3.07 20.38
N TYR A 281 9.77 2.54 21.53
CA TYR A 281 10.40 1.38 22.14
C TYR A 281 10.33 0.13 21.27
N ILE A 282 9.19 -0.16 20.65
CA ILE A 282 9.04 -1.30 19.75
C ILE A 282 9.94 -1.14 18.52
N LEU A 283 10.01 0.07 17.93
CA LEU A 283 10.90 0.38 16.80
C LEU A 283 12.38 0.27 17.15
N GLN A 284 12.74 0.58 18.38
CA GLN A 284 14.11 0.45 18.87
C GLN A 284 14.51 -1.01 19.09
N GLY A 285 13.55 -1.88 19.39
CA GLY A 285 13.79 -3.24 19.81
C GLY A 285 14.29 -3.33 21.27
N ASP A 286 14.35 -4.55 21.79
CA ASP A 286 14.74 -4.81 23.18
C ASP A 286 15.79 -5.93 23.24
N ASP A 287 16.95 -5.63 23.85
CA ASP A 287 18.06 -6.56 23.97
C ASP A 287 17.78 -7.80 24.84
N ARG A 288 16.69 -7.78 25.62
CA ARG A 288 16.21 -8.95 26.38
C ARG A 288 15.60 -10.01 25.46
N ILE A 289 15.20 -9.65 24.23
CA ILE A 289 14.67 -10.56 23.22
C ILE A 289 15.80 -10.95 22.27
N LYS A 290 16.01 -12.25 22.12
CA LYS A 290 17.01 -12.78 21.20
C LYS A 290 16.36 -13.62 20.11
N PHE A 291 16.56 -13.19 18.87
CA PHE A 291 16.23 -13.97 17.68
C PHE A 291 17.50 -14.48 17.00
N ASN A 292 17.34 -15.53 16.19
CA ASN A 292 18.34 -15.81 15.17
C ASN A 292 18.29 -14.75 14.06
N GLN A 293 19.34 -14.65 13.23
CA GLN A 293 19.42 -13.63 12.18
C GLN A 293 18.25 -13.72 11.19
N ASP A 294 17.85 -14.93 10.81
CA ASP A 294 16.75 -15.15 9.85
C ASP A 294 15.41 -14.60 10.37
N ALA A 295 15.16 -14.72 11.68
CA ALA A 295 13.96 -14.17 12.29
C ALA A 295 13.98 -12.62 12.30
N TYR A 296 15.13 -11.99 12.55
CA TYR A 296 15.25 -10.52 12.45
C TYR A 296 15.00 -10.02 11.03
N VAL A 297 15.50 -10.76 10.04
CA VAL A 297 15.26 -10.48 8.61
C VAL A 297 13.78 -10.63 8.29
N TYR A 298 13.22 -11.81 8.54
CA TYR A 298 11.85 -12.15 8.17
C TYR A 298 10.79 -11.24 8.80
N HIS A 299 10.92 -10.98 10.11
CA HIS A 299 9.93 -10.18 10.84
C HIS A 299 10.10 -8.67 10.67
N PHE A 300 11.23 -8.21 10.19
CA PHE A 300 11.58 -6.80 10.06
C PHE A 300 11.37 -6.00 11.35
N CYS A 301 11.55 -6.62 12.50
CA CYS A 301 11.40 -6.03 13.85
C CYS A 301 12.42 -6.62 14.83
N GLY A 302 12.38 -6.21 16.10
CA GLY A 302 13.17 -6.80 17.20
C GLY A 302 14.63 -6.32 17.27
N LYS A 303 15.09 -5.47 16.36
CA LYS A 303 16.36 -4.74 16.39
C LYS A 303 16.11 -3.27 16.05
N PRO A 304 17.02 -2.34 16.42
CA PRO A 304 16.84 -0.93 16.14
C PRO A 304 16.51 -0.68 14.66
N PHE A 305 15.39 0.00 14.39
CA PHE A 305 14.99 0.33 13.03
C PHE A 305 16.10 1.08 12.29
N THR A 306 16.78 1.99 13.00
CA THR A 306 17.86 2.83 12.47
C THR A 306 19.13 2.07 12.08
N SER A 307 19.23 0.78 12.43
CA SER A 307 20.35 -0.09 12.01
C SER A 307 20.16 -0.74 10.63
N ARG A 308 19.03 -0.54 9.98
CA ARG A 308 18.70 -1.17 8.70
C ARG A 308 19.33 -0.44 7.54
N THR A 309 19.74 -1.20 6.52
CA THR A 309 20.45 -0.68 5.34
C THR A 309 19.80 -1.06 4.01
N HIS A 310 18.87 -2.02 4.01
CA HIS A 310 18.13 -2.48 2.82
C HIS A 310 16.80 -3.10 3.25
N LEU A 311 15.89 -3.27 2.29
CA LEU A 311 14.62 -3.95 2.48
C LEU A 311 14.83 -5.45 2.33
N GLU A 312 14.33 -6.20 3.31
CA GLU A 312 14.54 -7.64 3.43
C GLU A 312 13.35 -8.31 4.13
N GLY A 313 13.24 -9.62 3.97
CA GLY A 313 12.20 -10.42 4.64
C GLY A 313 10.80 -10.15 4.10
N HIS A 314 9.79 -10.37 4.92
CA HIS A 314 8.40 -10.26 4.52
C HIS A 314 8.03 -8.82 4.12
N ALA A 315 7.54 -8.64 2.89
CA ALA A 315 7.37 -7.32 2.29
C ALA A 315 6.36 -6.43 3.04
N VAL A 316 5.22 -6.96 3.46
CA VAL A 316 4.22 -6.16 4.20
C VAL A 316 4.79 -5.70 5.54
N ARG A 317 5.49 -6.58 6.27
CA ARG A 317 6.12 -6.23 7.55
C ARG A 317 7.13 -5.10 7.38
N ALA A 318 7.97 -5.16 6.36
CA ALA A 318 8.95 -4.13 6.07
C ALA A 318 8.26 -2.79 5.73
N MET A 319 7.24 -2.80 4.88
CA MET A 319 6.49 -1.58 4.54
C MET A 319 5.79 -0.96 5.75
N TYR A 320 5.15 -1.76 6.60
CA TYR A 320 4.46 -1.27 7.79
C TYR A 320 5.44 -0.76 8.87
N ALA A 321 6.58 -1.42 9.05
CA ALA A 321 7.65 -0.91 9.91
C ALA A 321 8.17 0.46 9.42
N CYS A 322 8.34 0.63 8.10
CA CYS A 322 8.70 1.91 7.49
C CYS A 322 7.61 2.98 7.70
N CYS A 323 6.33 2.61 7.68
CA CYS A 323 5.24 3.52 8.04
C CYS A 323 5.38 4.00 9.49
N GLY A 324 5.48 3.07 10.45
CA GLY A 324 5.63 3.41 11.88
C GLY A 324 6.88 4.24 12.17
N ALA A 325 8.00 3.92 11.51
CA ALA A 325 9.24 4.68 11.65
C ALA A 325 9.14 6.10 11.07
N THR A 326 8.40 6.28 9.96
CA THR A 326 8.16 7.61 9.38
C THR A 326 7.24 8.42 10.29
N ASP A 327 6.18 7.81 10.83
CA ASP A 327 5.31 8.44 11.82
C ASP A 327 6.10 8.87 13.07
N TYR A 328 7.03 8.02 13.55
CA TYR A 328 7.90 8.37 14.68
C TYR A 328 8.77 9.60 14.36
N TYR A 329 9.38 9.67 13.18
CA TYR A 329 10.10 10.86 12.73
C TYR A 329 9.21 12.10 12.72
N ILE A 330 8.00 11.99 12.16
CA ILE A 330 7.04 13.12 12.09
C ILE A 330 6.72 13.68 13.48
N GLU A 331 6.64 12.83 14.51
CA GLU A 331 6.33 13.26 15.88
C GLU A 331 7.55 13.73 16.66
N THR A 332 8.74 13.16 16.43
CA THR A 332 9.92 13.39 17.27
C THR A 332 10.98 14.27 16.61
N GLY A 333 11.07 14.30 15.28
CA GLY A 333 12.16 14.94 14.55
C GLY A 333 13.50 14.20 14.65
N ASP A 334 13.50 12.93 15.05
CA ASP A 334 14.75 12.16 15.13
C ASP A 334 15.29 11.86 13.71
N GLU A 335 16.28 12.66 13.32
CA GLU A 335 16.92 12.59 11.99
C GLU A 335 17.58 11.24 11.68
N SER A 336 17.87 10.42 12.69
CA SER A 336 18.40 9.08 12.46
C SER A 336 17.39 8.18 11.76
N TYR A 337 16.10 8.35 12.07
CA TYR A 337 15.01 7.65 11.38
C TYR A 337 14.87 8.12 9.92
N LEU A 338 14.82 9.44 9.69
CA LEU A 338 14.71 9.97 8.32
C LEU A 338 15.89 9.53 7.44
N LYS A 339 17.11 9.52 8.00
CA LYS A 339 18.30 9.03 7.31
C LYS A 339 18.15 7.58 6.89
N THR A 340 17.72 6.71 7.80
CA THR A 340 17.50 5.28 7.51
C THR A 340 16.38 5.09 6.50
N LEU A 341 15.26 5.81 6.66
CA LEU A 341 14.13 5.78 5.72
C LEU A 341 14.55 6.18 4.31
N ASN A 342 15.41 7.18 4.16
CA ASN A 342 15.94 7.57 2.85
C ASN A 342 16.83 6.49 2.24
N VAL A 343 17.65 5.77 3.03
CA VAL A 343 18.44 4.62 2.56
C VAL A 343 17.52 3.51 2.07
N LEU A 344 16.51 3.15 2.84
CA LEU A 344 15.56 2.10 2.48
C LEU A 344 14.69 2.49 1.28
N TRP A 345 14.29 3.75 1.18
CA TRP A 345 13.52 4.23 0.03
C TRP A 345 14.35 4.22 -1.26
N ASN A 346 15.62 4.60 -1.17
CA ASN A 346 16.51 4.50 -2.32
C ASN A 346 16.68 3.03 -2.76
N ASP A 347 16.88 2.10 -1.82
CA ASP A 347 16.93 0.66 -2.11
C ASP A 347 15.64 0.20 -2.80
N LEU A 348 14.46 0.61 -2.29
CA LEU A 348 13.16 0.30 -2.88
C LEU A 348 13.10 0.67 -4.36
N VAL A 349 13.32 1.95 -4.67
CA VAL A 349 13.06 2.49 -6.02
C VAL A 349 14.15 2.16 -7.04
N THR A 350 15.34 1.77 -6.57
CA THR A 350 16.46 1.43 -7.47
C THR A 350 16.64 -0.06 -7.71
N SER A 351 16.07 -0.94 -6.84
CA SER A 351 16.39 -2.37 -6.93
C SER A 351 15.29 -3.34 -6.48
N GLN A 352 14.16 -2.88 -5.87
CA GLN A 352 13.20 -3.78 -5.22
C GLN A 352 11.74 -3.60 -5.66
N MET A 353 11.43 -2.56 -6.46
CA MET A 353 10.07 -2.22 -6.86
C MET A 353 9.81 -2.59 -8.31
N TYR A 354 8.71 -3.31 -8.55
CA TYR A 354 8.23 -3.60 -9.90
C TYR A 354 7.74 -2.35 -10.63
N VAL A 355 7.70 -2.42 -11.96
CA VAL A 355 7.19 -1.34 -12.83
C VAL A 355 5.76 -0.93 -12.48
N THR A 356 4.99 -1.84 -11.86
CA THR A 356 3.63 -1.62 -11.37
C THR A 356 3.53 -0.94 -10.01
N GLY A 357 4.65 -0.66 -9.33
CA GLY A 357 4.67 -0.18 -7.95
C GLY A 357 4.44 -1.27 -6.90
N GLY A 358 4.27 -2.53 -7.34
CA GLY A 358 4.24 -3.70 -6.46
C GLY A 358 5.62 -3.99 -5.87
N VAL A 359 5.67 -4.69 -4.74
CA VAL A 359 6.89 -5.10 -4.05
C VAL A 359 6.75 -6.50 -3.48
N GLY A 360 7.89 -7.15 -3.18
CA GLY A 360 7.91 -8.54 -2.71
C GLY A 360 8.01 -9.53 -3.87
N ALA A 361 9.23 -9.99 -4.17
CA ALA A 361 9.51 -10.83 -5.33
C ALA A 361 9.21 -12.31 -5.10
N ARG A 362 9.45 -12.79 -3.87
CA ARG A 362 9.43 -14.21 -3.52
C ARG A 362 8.12 -14.62 -2.88
N SER A 363 7.55 -15.74 -3.33
CA SER A 363 6.40 -16.37 -2.66
C SER A 363 6.79 -17.03 -1.34
N ASP A 364 8.00 -17.57 -1.27
CA ASP A 364 8.53 -18.11 -0.02
C ASP A 364 8.79 -16.99 0.99
N GLY A 365 8.11 -17.07 2.12
CA GLY A 365 8.11 -16.01 3.14
C GLY A 365 7.44 -14.70 2.72
N GLU A 366 6.74 -14.63 1.58
CA GLU A 366 6.10 -13.40 1.08
C GLU A 366 7.10 -12.23 1.03
N ALA A 367 8.34 -12.52 0.59
CA ALA A 367 9.51 -11.74 0.91
C ALA A 367 10.03 -10.87 -0.25
N PHE A 368 10.80 -9.85 0.11
CA PHE A 368 11.72 -9.21 -0.83
C PHE A 368 12.73 -10.22 -1.34
N GLY A 369 13.15 -10.06 -2.58
CA GLY A 369 14.26 -10.78 -3.17
C GLY A 369 15.62 -10.11 -2.92
N ASP A 370 16.65 -10.62 -3.56
CA ASP A 370 17.92 -9.91 -3.65
C ASP A 370 17.76 -8.66 -4.53
N SER A 371 18.70 -7.71 -4.43
CA SER A 371 18.65 -6.52 -5.29
C SER A 371 18.56 -6.91 -6.77
N TYR A 372 17.56 -6.36 -7.48
CA TYR A 372 17.22 -6.65 -8.87
C TYR A 372 16.60 -8.04 -9.13
N GLU A 373 16.25 -8.79 -8.11
CA GLU A 373 15.46 -10.01 -8.24
C GLU A 373 13.98 -9.64 -8.38
N LEU A 374 13.55 -9.44 -9.62
CA LEU A 374 12.19 -9.04 -9.97
C LEU A 374 11.64 -9.98 -11.06
N PRO A 375 11.36 -11.27 -10.72
CA PRO A 375 10.84 -12.24 -11.67
C PRO A 375 9.43 -11.86 -12.13
N ASN A 376 9.03 -12.32 -13.32
CA ASN A 376 7.72 -12.02 -13.88
C ASN A 376 6.65 -13.05 -13.48
N PHE A 377 6.85 -14.32 -13.81
CA PHE A 377 5.86 -15.38 -13.58
C PHE A 377 5.77 -15.81 -12.12
N THR A 378 6.88 -15.79 -11.40
CA THR A 378 6.95 -16.17 -9.99
C THR A 378 6.85 -14.99 -9.05
N ALA A 379 6.67 -13.77 -9.58
CA ALA A 379 6.46 -12.58 -8.77
C ALA A 379 5.32 -12.81 -7.80
N TYR A 380 5.59 -12.56 -6.51
CA TYR A 380 4.52 -12.57 -5.52
C TYR A 380 3.71 -11.29 -5.58
N GLY A 381 4.36 -10.13 -5.44
CA GLY A 381 3.73 -8.83 -5.66
C GLY A 381 2.41 -8.70 -4.87
N GLU A 382 2.45 -9.00 -3.57
CA GLU A 382 1.26 -9.04 -2.73
C GLU A 382 0.50 -7.71 -2.73
N SER A 383 -0.82 -7.77 -2.82
CA SER A 383 -1.67 -6.56 -2.78
C SER A 383 -1.46 -5.75 -1.50
N CYS A 384 -1.32 -6.41 -0.34
CA CYS A 384 -1.04 -5.71 0.93
C CYS A 384 0.33 -5.01 0.91
N ALA A 385 1.34 -5.58 0.24
CA ALA A 385 2.65 -4.99 0.14
C ALA A 385 2.65 -3.74 -0.75
N ALA A 386 1.90 -3.77 -1.87
CA ALA A 386 1.70 -2.59 -2.72
C ALA A 386 0.96 -1.46 -1.96
N ILE A 387 -0.05 -1.81 -1.14
CA ILE A 387 -0.76 -0.87 -0.27
C ILE A 387 0.21 -0.31 0.79
N GLY A 388 1.01 -1.15 1.45
CA GLY A 388 2.02 -0.72 2.41
C GLY A 388 3.05 0.24 1.79
N ASN A 389 3.47 -0.01 0.54
CA ASN A 389 4.33 0.89 -0.22
C ASN A 389 3.66 2.27 -0.42
N MET A 390 2.39 2.30 -0.83
CA MET A 390 1.63 3.55 -0.94
C MET A 390 1.51 4.28 0.40
N MET A 391 1.17 3.57 1.48
CA MET A 391 1.02 4.13 2.83
C MET A 391 2.33 4.74 3.35
N TRP A 392 3.46 4.09 3.09
CA TRP A 392 4.77 4.60 3.46
C TRP A 392 5.13 5.87 2.66
N ASN A 393 4.93 5.85 1.34
CA ASN A 393 5.20 7.01 0.50
C ASN A 393 4.28 8.20 0.84
N TRP A 394 3.04 7.96 1.27
CA TRP A 394 2.15 9.03 1.76
C TRP A 394 2.72 9.71 3.01
N ARG A 395 3.28 8.95 3.94
CA ARG A 395 3.93 9.48 5.14
C ARG A 395 5.19 10.26 4.82
N LEU A 396 6.01 9.77 3.90
CA LEU A 396 7.21 10.48 3.44
C LEU A 396 6.83 11.78 2.69
N LEU A 397 5.77 11.75 1.89
CA LEU A 397 5.21 12.95 1.25
C LEU A 397 4.72 13.95 2.30
N THR A 398 4.00 13.49 3.31
CA THR A 398 3.53 14.30 4.44
C THR A 398 4.70 14.95 5.20
N ALA A 399 5.76 14.19 5.48
CA ALA A 399 6.95 14.68 6.16
C ALA A 399 7.77 15.69 5.35
N THR A 400 7.84 15.55 4.02
CA THR A 400 8.83 16.28 3.21
C THR A 400 8.22 17.19 2.15
N GLY A 401 7.01 16.90 1.66
CA GLY A 401 6.39 17.58 0.51
C GLY A 401 7.08 17.32 -0.83
N ASP A 402 7.92 16.26 -0.94
CA ASP A 402 8.68 15.95 -2.16
C ASP A 402 7.83 15.12 -3.14
N ALA A 403 7.72 15.58 -4.38
CA ALA A 403 6.89 14.99 -5.43
C ALA A 403 7.26 13.53 -5.77
N LYS A 404 8.51 13.12 -5.57
CA LYS A 404 8.97 11.75 -5.86
C LYS A 404 8.17 10.67 -5.12
N TYR A 405 7.63 10.98 -3.94
CA TYR A 405 6.78 10.07 -3.18
C TYR A 405 5.37 9.97 -3.80
N ALA A 406 4.85 11.08 -4.31
CA ALA A 406 3.58 11.09 -5.04
C ALA A 406 3.65 10.28 -6.35
N GLU A 407 4.82 10.20 -7.00
CA GLU A 407 5.05 9.34 -8.17
C GLU A 407 4.89 7.85 -7.82
N VAL A 408 5.44 7.40 -6.69
CA VAL A 408 5.29 6.01 -6.23
C VAL A 408 3.83 5.72 -5.84
N ILE A 409 3.16 6.66 -5.17
CA ILE A 409 1.74 6.55 -4.81
C ILE A 409 0.88 6.34 -6.06
N GLU A 410 1.01 7.20 -7.07
CA GLU A 410 0.26 7.10 -8.32
C GLU A 410 0.55 5.78 -9.04
N ARG A 411 1.82 5.41 -9.19
CA ARG A 411 2.24 4.15 -9.83
C ARG A 411 1.62 2.94 -9.14
N ALA A 412 1.70 2.85 -7.81
CA ALA A 412 1.13 1.75 -7.05
C ALA A 412 -0.40 1.72 -7.15
N LEU A 413 -1.07 2.88 -6.99
CA LEU A 413 -2.53 2.99 -7.07
C LEU A 413 -3.07 2.54 -8.41
N TYR A 414 -2.55 3.08 -9.52
CA TYR A 414 -3.08 2.80 -10.85
C TYR A 414 -2.78 1.39 -11.35
N ASN A 415 -1.79 0.70 -10.79
CA ASN A 415 -1.34 -0.60 -11.27
C ASN A 415 -1.38 -1.68 -10.18
N GLY A 416 -0.38 -1.76 -9.29
CA GLY A 416 -0.22 -2.86 -8.35
C GLY A 416 -1.36 -3.00 -7.32
N ILE A 417 -2.00 -1.89 -6.93
CA ILE A 417 -3.16 -1.90 -6.01
C ILE A 417 -4.45 -2.13 -6.78
N ASN A 418 -4.68 -1.38 -7.87
CA ASN A 418 -5.94 -1.47 -8.61
C ASN A 418 -6.15 -2.84 -9.26
N SER A 419 -5.07 -3.53 -9.65
CA SER A 419 -5.14 -4.93 -10.12
C SER A 419 -5.61 -5.90 -9.04
N GLY A 420 -5.49 -5.55 -7.77
CA GLY A 420 -5.87 -6.40 -6.65
C GLY A 420 -7.37 -6.68 -6.53
N MET A 421 -8.24 -5.80 -7.04
CA MET A 421 -9.70 -5.96 -6.99
C MET A 421 -10.28 -6.03 -8.40
N SER A 422 -11.18 -6.98 -8.66
CA SER A 422 -11.87 -7.12 -9.95
C SER A 422 -12.68 -5.87 -10.30
N LEU A 423 -13.02 -5.72 -11.59
CA LEU A 423 -13.81 -4.58 -12.05
C LEU A 423 -15.22 -4.56 -11.47
N ASP A 424 -15.78 -5.72 -11.14
CA ASP A 424 -17.08 -5.82 -10.46
C ASP A 424 -17.00 -5.72 -8.92
N GLY A 425 -15.78 -5.72 -8.35
CA GLY A 425 -15.52 -5.55 -6.93
C GLY A 425 -15.71 -6.79 -6.05
N THR A 426 -15.97 -7.98 -6.62
CA THR A 426 -16.32 -9.19 -5.84
C THR A 426 -15.22 -10.25 -5.80
N LEU A 427 -14.17 -10.07 -6.60
CA LEU A 427 -13.02 -10.97 -6.67
C LEU A 427 -11.72 -10.20 -6.44
N TYR A 428 -10.76 -10.85 -5.82
CA TYR A 428 -9.50 -10.23 -5.41
C TYR A 428 -8.30 -11.03 -5.90
N CYS A 429 -7.18 -10.35 -6.17
CA CYS A 429 -5.87 -10.96 -6.32
C CYS A 429 -5.10 -10.83 -5.01
N TYR A 430 -4.59 -11.93 -4.49
CA TYR A 430 -3.61 -11.90 -3.41
C TYR A 430 -2.25 -11.51 -3.98
N ARG A 431 -1.76 -12.25 -4.98
CA ARG A 431 -0.53 -11.98 -5.73
C ARG A 431 -0.82 -11.29 -7.07
N ASN A 432 0.10 -10.44 -7.50
CA ASN A 432 0.00 -9.66 -8.74
C ASN A 432 1.23 -9.87 -9.63
N PRO A 433 1.32 -11.02 -10.33
CA PRO A 433 2.46 -11.34 -11.18
C PRO A 433 2.49 -10.49 -12.45
N LEU A 434 3.67 -10.35 -13.07
CA LEU A 434 3.85 -9.63 -14.33
C LEU A 434 3.86 -10.57 -15.54
N GLY A 435 3.77 -11.85 -15.32
CA GLY A 435 3.53 -12.91 -16.28
C GLY A 435 2.66 -13.99 -15.64
N PHE A 436 1.70 -14.54 -16.38
CA PHE A 436 0.76 -15.54 -15.86
C PHE A 436 0.39 -16.57 -16.93
N ASP A 437 0.35 -17.84 -16.53
CA ASP A 437 -0.13 -18.93 -17.37
C ASP A 437 -1.10 -19.81 -16.56
N PRO A 438 -2.39 -19.86 -16.91
CA PRO A 438 -3.38 -20.67 -16.20
C PRO A 438 -3.31 -22.17 -16.53
N SER A 439 -2.34 -22.65 -17.31
CA SER A 439 -2.23 -24.06 -17.72
C SER A 439 -2.16 -25.03 -16.54
N GLY A 440 -1.74 -24.56 -15.36
CA GLY A 440 -1.78 -25.29 -14.10
C GLY A 440 -3.14 -25.33 -13.38
N GLY A 441 -4.21 -24.76 -13.96
CA GLY A 441 -5.54 -24.64 -13.34
C GLY A 441 -5.62 -23.56 -12.25
N ASP A 442 -4.61 -22.73 -12.13
CA ASP A 442 -4.53 -21.64 -11.14
C ASP A 442 -5.53 -20.52 -11.49
N ARG A 443 -6.28 -20.07 -10.46
CA ARG A 443 -7.16 -18.91 -10.55
C ARG A 443 -6.52 -17.76 -9.80
N ILE A 444 -6.21 -16.70 -10.50
CA ILE A 444 -5.57 -15.54 -9.88
C ILE A 444 -6.55 -14.70 -9.06
N ARG A 445 -7.84 -14.67 -9.42
CA ARG A 445 -8.88 -13.92 -8.72
C ARG A 445 -9.83 -14.86 -8.00
N ASN A 446 -10.01 -14.63 -6.70
CA ASN A 446 -10.90 -15.40 -5.84
C ASN A 446 -11.74 -14.48 -4.96
N PRO A 447 -12.97 -14.87 -4.57
CA PRO A 447 -13.79 -14.09 -3.64
C PRO A 447 -13.26 -14.16 -2.21
N TRP A 448 -12.54 -15.24 -1.87
CA TRP A 448 -12.05 -15.52 -0.53
C TRP A 448 -10.71 -16.26 -0.57
N TYR A 449 -9.91 -16.04 0.45
CA TYR A 449 -8.67 -16.76 0.74
C TYR A 449 -8.70 -17.21 2.21
N ASP A 450 -8.08 -18.31 2.56
CA ASP A 450 -7.94 -18.74 3.97
C ASP A 450 -7.17 -17.68 4.77
N THR A 451 -6.15 -17.09 4.15
CA THR A 451 -5.49 -15.86 4.60
C THR A 451 -6.15 -14.67 3.91
N THR A 452 -7.11 -14.03 4.57
CA THR A 452 -7.94 -12.96 3.96
C THR A 452 -7.40 -11.55 4.28
N CYS A 453 -6.09 -11.34 4.27
CA CYS A 453 -5.53 -10.02 4.57
C CYS A 453 -5.74 -9.00 3.44
N CYS A 454 -5.64 -9.43 2.17
CA CYS A 454 -5.67 -8.53 1.01
C CYS A 454 -7.05 -7.93 0.68
N PRO A 455 -8.15 -8.70 0.63
CA PRO A 455 -9.47 -8.15 0.30
C PRO A 455 -9.87 -6.96 1.16
N PRO A 456 -9.99 -7.04 2.50
CA PRO A 456 -10.38 -5.90 3.31
C PRO A 456 -9.32 -4.79 3.35
N ASN A 457 -8.04 -5.10 3.06
CA ASN A 457 -7.00 -4.08 2.90
C ASN A 457 -7.21 -3.24 1.63
N LEU A 458 -7.61 -3.86 0.52
CA LEU A 458 -8.01 -3.15 -0.70
C LEU A 458 -9.27 -2.30 -0.44
N GLU A 459 -10.26 -2.85 0.26
CA GLU A 459 -11.51 -2.15 0.58
C GLU A 459 -11.26 -0.87 1.38
N ARG A 460 -10.46 -0.93 2.46
CA ARG A 460 -10.13 0.27 3.25
C ARG A 460 -9.33 1.30 2.44
N THR A 461 -8.47 0.85 1.52
CA THR A 461 -7.68 1.74 0.66
C THR A 461 -8.55 2.49 -0.33
N PHE A 462 -9.47 1.81 -1.03
CA PHE A 462 -10.41 2.48 -1.95
C PHE A 462 -11.42 3.35 -1.22
N ALA A 463 -11.85 2.96 -0.01
CA ALA A 463 -12.76 3.78 0.79
C ALA A 463 -12.11 5.10 1.24
N SER A 464 -10.82 5.08 1.62
CA SER A 464 -10.06 6.26 2.08
C SER A 464 -9.47 7.11 0.95
N LEU A 465 -9.63 6.70 -0.31
CA LEU A 465 -8.98 7.32 -1.47
C LEU A 465 -9.13 8.86 -1.57
N PRO A 466 -10.29 9.47 -1.24
CA PRO A 466 -10.42 10.93 -1.29
C PRO A 466 -9.37 11.67 -0.44
N GLY A 467 -8.93 11.08 0.69
CA GLY A 467 -7.94 11.68 1.59
C GLY A 467 -6.52 11.80 1.02
N TYR A 468 -6.26 11.23 -0.17
CA TYR A 468 -4.95 11.29 -0.84
C TYR A 468 -4.89 12.30 -2.00
N PHE A 469 -5.98 13.03 -2.27
CA PHE A 469 -6.03 13.95 -3.42
C PHE A 469 -5.35 15.26 -3.15
N TYR A 470 -5.46 15.78 -1.92
CA TYR A 470 -4.97 17.10 -1.56
C TYR A 470 -4.34 17.10 -0.17
N SER A 471 -3.44 18.05 0.04
CA SER A 471 -2.92 18.42 1.37
C SER A 471 -2.79 19.93 1.48
N THR A 472 -2.84 20.46 2.69
CA THR A 472 -2.50 21.86 2.97
C THR A 472 -1.08 22.00 3.51
N SER A 473 -0.56 23.21 3.47
CA SER A 473 0.67 23.62 4.13
C SER A 473 0.57 25.11 4.50
N LYS A 474 1.53 25.60 5.29
CA LYS A 474 1.62 27.04 5.65
C LYS A 474 1.56 27.97 4.43
N ASP A 475 2.01 27.50 3.27
CA ASP A 475 2.10 28.29 2.05
C ASP A 475 0.90 28.15 1.11
N GLY A 476 0.03 27.16 1.32
CA GLY A 476 -1.11 26.93 0.45
C GLY A 476 -1.55 25.49 0.34
N ILE A 477 -1.95 25.07 -0.86
CA ILE A 477 -2.55 23.76 -1.12
C ILE A 477 -1.74 22.97 -2.16
N TYR A 478 -1.66 21.65 -1.96
CA TYR A 478 -1.06 20.67 -2.87
C TYR A 478 -2.16 19.83 -3.52
N LEU A 479 -2.06 19.64 -4.83
CA LEU A 479 -2.84 18.69 -5.60
C LEU A 479 -1.93 17.49 -5.95
N HIS A 480 -2.29 16.30 -5.48
CA HIS A 480 -1.48 15.08 -5.63
C HIS A 480 -2.00 14.15 -6.74
N LEU A 481 -3.31 13.96 -6.84
CA LEU A 481 -3.95 13.02 -7.75
C LEU A 481 -5.01 13.72 -8.62
N TYR A 482 -5.16 13.22 -9.84
CA TYR A 482 -6.09 13.77 -10.82
C TYR A 482 -7.28 12.81 -11.02
N ASP A 483 -8.48 13.34 -10.86
CA ASP A 483 -9.78 12.77 -11.26
C ASP A 483 -10.87 13.84 -11.08
N ASN A 484 -12.09 13.56 -11.49
CA ASN A 484 -13.23 14.44 -11.22
C ASN A 484 -13.50 14.50 -9.72
N SER A 485 -13.12 15.59 -9.10
CA SER A 485 -13.19 15.77 -7.65
C SER A 485 -13.57 17.19 -7.25
N GLN A 486 -14.15 17.30 -6.06
CA GLN A 486 -14.47 18.56 -5.42
C GLN A 486 -13.88 18.55 -4.01
N LEU A 487 -13.08 19.57 -3.71
CA LEU A 487 -12.62 19.88 -2.37
C LEU A 487 -13.47 21.04 -1.82
N ASP A 488 -13.93 20.91 -0.58
CA ASP A 488 -14.52 21.98 0.23
C ASP A 488 -13.82 22.00 1.59
N TRP A 489 -12.83 22.85 1.76
CA TRP A 489 -11.98 22.91 2.94
C TRP A 489 -11.53 24.35 3.22
N HIS A 490 -10.46 24.53 3.93
CA HIS A 490 -9.84 25.81 4.24
C HIS A 490 -8.31 25.76 4.15
N LEU A 491 -7.70 26.90 3.93
CA LEU A 491 -6.27 27.10 4.11
C LEU A 491 -5.93 27.14 5.61
N GLU A 492 -4.66 27.09 5.96
CA GLU A 492 -4.23 27.14 7.37
C GLU A 492 -4.58 28.43 8.11
N ASP A 493 -4.77 29.53 7.38
CA ASP A 493 -5.25 30.79 7.94
C ASP A 493 -6.79 30.82 8.18
N GLY A 494 -7.47 29.70 7.95
CA GLY A 494 -8.92 29.55 8.07
C GLY A 494 -9.71 30.09 6.87
N THR A 495 -9.06 30.57 5.81
CA THR A 495 -9.76 31.01 4.59
C THR A 495 -10.38 29.81 3.89
N GLY A 496 -11.72 29.80 3.75
CA GLY A 496 -12.43 28.74 3.02
C GLY A 496 -11.95 28.66 1.56
N LEU A 497 -11.80 27.45 1.07
CA LEU A 497 -11.31 27.14 -0.28
C LEU A 497 -12.11 26.00 -0.90
N LYS A 498 -12.64 26.25 -2.10
CA LYS A 498 -13.20 25.21 -2.97
C LYS A 498 -12.28 25.00 -4.17
N VAL A 499 -12.02 23.74 -4.50
CA VAL A 499 -11.30 23.34 -5.70
C VAL A 499 -12.14 22.29 -6.42
N VAL A 500 -12.35 22.48 -7.73
CA VAL A 500 -13.09 21.54 -8.57
C VAL A 500 -12.20 21.08 -9.71
N GLN A 501 -11.92 19.80 -9.80
CA GLN A 501 -11.26 19.18 -10.95
C GLN A 501 -12.29 18.61 -11.91
N LYS A 502 -12.07 18.84 -13.22
CA LYS A 502 -12.79 18.20 -14.33
C LYS A 502 -11.78 17.60 -15.29
N THR A 503 -11.86 16.30 -15.51
CA THR A 503 -10.91 15.61 -16.36
C THR A 503 -11.46 14.27 -16.82
N ASN A 504 -10.93 13.74 -17.90
CA ASN A 504 -11.11 12.33 -18.31
C ASN A 504 -9.83 11.49 -18.07
N TYR A 505 -9.01 11.93 -17.13
CA TYR A 505 -7.80 11.22 -16.71
C TYR A 505 -8.16 9.83 -16.13
N PRO A 506 -7.43 8.75 -16.43
CA PRO A 506 -6.18 8.67 -17.19
C PRO A 506 -6.37 8.44 -18.71
N TRP A 507 -7.59 8.61 -19.25
CA TRP A 507 -7.88 8.31 -20.65
C TRP A 507 -7.46 9.43 -21.60
N ASP A 508 -7.50 10.68 -21.15
CA ASP A 508 -6.84 11.79 -21.84
C ASP A 508 -6.00 12.63 -20.86
N GLY A 509 -5.16 13.49 -21.43
CA GLY A 509 -4.19 14.25 -20.66
C GLY A 509 -4.70 15.62 -20.21
N SER A 510 -5.97 15.96 -20.41
CA SER A 510 -6.47 17.30 -20.09
C SER A 510 -7.13 17.34 -18.71
N ALA A 511 -6.82 18.36 -17.92
CA ALA A 511 -7.50 18.63 -16.67
C ALA A 511 -7.77 20.13 -16.52
N GLU A 512 -8.98 20.49 -16.09
CA GLU A 512 -9.38 21.83 -15.71
C GLU A 512 -9.64 21.88 -14.21
N ILE A 513 -9.01 22.84 -13.52
CA ILE A 513 -9.07 22.98 -12.07
C ILE A 513 -9.56 24.39 -11.74
N ALA A 514 -10.80 24.50 -11.27
CA ALA A 514 -11.36 25.76 -10.79
C ALA A 514 -10.95 25.97 -9.33
N VAL A 515 -10.46 27.18 -9.04
CA VAL A 515 -9.99 27.59 -7.71
C VAL A 515 -10.88 28.70 -7.20
N ALA A 516 -11.51 28.49 -6.05
CA ALA A 516 -12.49 29.43 -5.50
C ALA A 516 -12.28 29.64 -3.99
N PRO A 517 -11.36 30.54 -3.58
CA PRO A 517 -11.27 30.97 -2.19
C PRO A 517 -12.50 31.81 -1.80
N ALA A 518 -12.91 31.75 -0.53
CA ALA A 518 -14.07 32.51 0.00
C ALA A 518 -13.91 34.03 -0.13
N LYS A 519 -12.67 34.53 -0.20
CA LYS A 519 -12.29 35.91 -0.49
C LYS A 519 -10.99 35.93 -1.30
N PRO A 520 -10.71 36.97 -2.11
CA PRO A 520 -9.45 37.04 -2.85
C PRO A 520 -8.25 36.93 -1.90
N THR A 521 -7.48 35.83 -2.00
CA THR A 521 -6.41 35.48 -1.06
C THR A 521 -5.14 35.09 -1.81
N GLU A 522 -3.98 35.54 -1.32
CA GLU A 522 -2.69 35.17 -1.88
C GLU A 522 -2.19 33.86 -1.23
N PHE A 523 -1.99 32.83 -2.03
CA PHE A 523 -1.38 31.55 -1.62
C PHE A 523 -0.72 30.85 -2.79
N ARG A 524 0.04 29.79 -2.52
CA ARG A 524 0.58 28.88 -3.53
C ARG A 524 -0.35 27.71 -3.77
N PHE A 525 -0.64 27.47 -5.04
CA PHE A 525 -1.24 26.21 -5.49
C PHE A 525 -0.12 25.35 -6.06
N TYR A 526 0.20 24.25 -5.37
CA TYR A 526 1.24 23.31 -5.77
C TYR A 526 0.61 22.23 -6.66
N LEU A 527 0.86 22.34 -7.96
CA LEU A 527 0.33 21.45 -8.98
C LEU A 527 1.34 20.34 -9.26
N ARG A 528 1.01 19.08 -9.02
CA ARG A 528 1.90 17.96 -9.34
C ARG A 528 2.04 17.78 -10.84
N ILE A 529 3.26 17.75 -11.34
CA ILE A 529 3.59 17.38 -12.72
C ILE A 529 4.15 15.94 -12.69
N PRO A 530 3.40 14.93 -13.21
CA PRO A 530 3.86 13.55 -13.19
C PRO A 530 5.19 13.34 -13.91
N GLY A 531 6.04 12.43 -13.39
CA GLY A 531 7.37 12.14 -13.94
C GLY A 531 7.33 11.55 -15.36
N TRP A 532 6.25 10.86 -15.71
CA TRP A 532 6.04 10.31 -17.06
C TRP A 532 5.60 11.37 -18.09
N SER A 533 5.23 12.60 -17.68
CA SER A 533 4.69 13.65 -18.57
C SER A 533 5.72 14.75 -18.80
N ASP A 534 6.74 14.45 -19.60
CA ASP A 534 7.63 15.48 -20.10
C ASP A 534 6.91 16.42 -21.10
N GLY A 535 7.17 17.73 -21.00
CA GLY A 535 6.52 18.73 -21.86
C GLY A 535 5.07 19.06 -21.45
N THR A 536 4.66 18.82 -20.20
CA THR A 536 3.36 19.23 -19.67
C THR A 536 3.15 20.73 -19.86
N GLN A 537 1.99 21.11 -20.39
CA GLN A 537 1.58 22.50 -20.55
C GLN A 537 0.61 22.91 -19.44
N VAL A 538 0.85 24.08 -18.85
CA VAL A 538 -0.01 24.65 -17.81
C VAL A 538 -0.45 26.04 -18.21
N THR A 539 -1.72 26.35 -17.95
CA THR A 539 -2.29 27.69 -18.14
C THR A 539 -3.00 28.16 -16.88
N ILE A 540 -3.07 29.47 -16.67
CA ILE A 540 -3.95 30.11 -15.69
C ILE A 540 -4.84 31.07 -16.44
N ASN A 541 -6.16 30.89 -16.36
CA ASN A 541 -7.15 31.69 -17.10
C ASN A 541 -6.81 31.78 -18.61
N GLY A 542 -6.36 30.66 -19.20
CA GLY A 542 -5.95 30.56 -20.61
C GLY A 542 -4.56 31.10 -20.94
N GLN A 543 -3.86 31.75 -20.01
CA GLN A 543 -2.50 32.22 -20.22
C GLN A 543 -1.46 31.18 -19.80
N SER A 544 -0.49 30.93 -20.69
CA SER A 544 0.55 29.91 -20.44
C SER A 544 1.42 30.29 -19.25
N VAL A 545 1.76 29.28 -18.45
CA VAL A 545 2.67 29.35 -17.31
C VAL A 545 3.90 28.50 -17.58
N ALA A 546 5.08 29.07 -17.41
CA ALA A 546 6.35 28.37 -17.55
C ALA A 546 6.72 27.62 -16.26
N GLY A 547 7.68 26.67 -16.36
CA GLY A 547 8.31 26.00 -15.21
C GLY A 547 7.68 24.66 -14.83
N ALA A 548 6.74 24.14 -15.62
CA ALA A 548 6.26 22.75 -15.45
C ALA A 548 7.40 21.78 -15.73
N THR A 549 7.87 21.10 -14.70
CA THR A 549 8.97 20.12 -14.77
C THR A 549 8.45 18.74 -14.32
N ALA A 550 8.64 17.73 -15.14
CA ALA A 550 8.22 16.35 -14.82
C ALA A 550 8.83 15.88 -13.49
N GLY A 551 8.02 15.21 -12.68
CA GLY A 551 8.42 14.70 -11.36
C GLY A 551 8.50 15.77 -10.25
N GLN A 552 7.93 16.97 -10.46
CA GLN A 552 7.98 18.08 -9.50
C GLN A 552 6.59 18.65 -9.21
N TYR A 553 6.47 19.39 -8.11
CA TYR A 553 5.35 20.31 -7.92
C TYR A 553 5.66 21.65 -8.56
N LEU A 554 4.75 22.16 -9.39
CA LEU A 554 4.80 23.53 -9.91
C LEU A 554 4.11 24.47 -8.90
N PRO A 555 4.85 25.38 -8.23
CA PRO A 555 4.26 26.32 -7.29
C PRO A 555 3.66 27.52 -8.04
N LEU A 556 2.35 27.61 -8.11
CA LEU A 556 1.61 28.71 -8.72
C LEU A 556 1.25 29.75 -7.65
N ARG A 557 2.08 30.79 -7.48
CA ARG A 557 1.85 31.86 -6.51
C ARG A 557 1.11 33.01 -7.14
N ARG A 558 -0.05 33.35 -6.60
CA ARG A 558 -0.82 34.52 -6.99
C ARG A 558 -1.89 34.86 -5.97
N ARG A 559 -2.54 36.02 -6.14
CA ARG A 559 -3.79 36.33 -5.46
C ARG A 559 -4.92 35.65 -6.23
N TRP A 560 -5.40 34.56 -5.68
CA TRP A 560 -6.50 33.77 -6.25
C TRP A 560 -7.85 34.43 -5.95
N SER A 561 -8.77 34.33 -6.90
CA SER A 561 -10.15 34.77 -6.78
C SER A 561 -11.11 33.69 -7.27
N SER A 562 -12.35 33.72 -6.79
CA SER A 562 -13.37 32.79 -7.30
C SER A 562 -13.54 32.98 -8.80
N GLY A 563 -13.48 31.85 -9.54
CA GLY A 563 -13.52 31.82 -11.01
C GLY A 563 -12.15 31.72 -11.69
N ASP A 564 -11.04 31.77 -10.95
CA ASP A 564 -9.73 31.44 -11.51
C ASP A 564 -9.67 29.96 -11.88
N THR A 565 -9.04 29.65 -13.03
CA THR A 565 -8.89 28.30 -13.53
C THR A 565 -7.44 27.97 -13.85
N ILE A 566 -7.02 26.75 -13.54
CA ILE A 566 -5.76 26.16 -13.96
C ILE A 566 -6.10 25.12 -15.03
N GLY A 567 -5.56 25.26 -16.23
CA GLY A 567 -5.61 24.25 -17.28
C GLY A 567 -4.31 23.48 -17.32
N VAL A 568 -4.41 22.15 -17.41
CA VAL A 568 -3.25 21.25 -17.53
C VAL A 568 -3.41 20.39 -18.76
N LYS A 569 -2.33 20.20 -19.51
CA LYS A 569 -2.27 19.23 -20.61
C LYS A 569 -1.02 18.38 -20.49
N PHE A 570 -1.22 17.14 -20.07
CA PHE A 570 -0.17 16.13 -19.95
C PHE A 570 0.18 15.54 -21.32
N ASN A 571 1.43 15.13 -21.47
CA ASN A 571 1.86 14.34 -22.60
C ASN A 571 1.51 12.86 -22.34
N MET A 572 0.48 12.33 -22.99
CA MET A 572 0.01 10.96 -22.83
C MET A 572 0.62 9.97 -23.85
N THR A 573 1.62 10.37 -24.60
CA THR A 573 2.27 9.50 -25.58
C THR A 573 2.74 8.20 -24.94
N PRO A 574 2.34 7.03 -25.46
CA PRO A 574 2.80 5.74 -24.96
C PRO A 574 4.32 5.64 -24.98
N GLN A 575 4.88 5.10 -23.92
CA GLN A 575 6.32 4.94 -23.72
C GLN A 575 6.68 3.47 -23.67
N VAL A 576 7.80 3.12 -24.32
CA VAL A 576 8.45 1.82 -24.19
C VAL A 576 9.45 1.90 -23.05
N ILE A 577 9.24 1.10 -22.01
CA ILE A 577 10.05 1.10 -20.79
C ILE A 577 11.03 -0.07 -20.85
N GLU A 578 12.28 0.19 -20.63
CA GLU A 578 13.33 -0.82 -20.49
C GLU A 578 13.74 -0.97 -19.03
N ALA A 579 13.98 -2.20 -18.61
CA ALA A 579 14.47 -2.48 -17.27
C ALA A 579 16.01 -2.33 -17.19
N ASN A 580 16.50 -2.14 -15.97
CA ASN A 580 17.93 -2.25 -15.69
C ASN A 580 18.42 -3.66 -16.10
N THR A 581 19.55 -3.73 -16.78
CA THR A 581 20.10 -5.00 -17.31
C THR A 581 20.45 -6.04 -16.23
N ARG A 582 20.49 -5.64 -14.95
CA ARG A 582 20.63 -6.56 -13.81
C ARG A 582 19.36 -7.33 -13.49
N ILE A 583 18.19 -6.89 -14.00
CA ILE A 583 16.94 -7.63 -13.88
C ILE A 583 16.91 -8.67 -15.00
N VAL A 584 17.31 -9.89 -14.67
CA VAL A 584 17.56 -10.96 -15.65
C VAL A 584 16.29 -11.34 -16.41
N ASP A 585 15.15 -11.37 -15.74
CA ASP A 585 13.85 -11.74 -16.35
C ASP A 585 13.38 -10.74 -17.40
N ASP A 586 13.84 -9.49 -17.35
CA ASP A 586 13.45 -8.44 -18.27
C ASP A 586 14.49 -8.16 -19.36
N TYR A 587 15.59 -8.90 -19.34
CA TYR A 587 16.63 -8.73 -20.36
C TYR A 587 16.09 -8.98 -21.78
N GLY A 588 16.27 -7.99 -22.66
CA GLY A 588 15.76 -8.07 -24.04
C GLY A 588 14.24 -7.92 -24.16
N ARG A 589 13.57 -7.42 -23.12
CA ARG A 589 12.14 -7.16 -23.07
C ARG A 589 11.86 -5.68 -22.86
N ALA A 590 10.62 -5.30 -23.09
CA ALA A 590 10.11 -3.98 -22.76
C ALA A 590 8.69 -4.08 -22.19
N ALA A 591 8.36 -3.16 -21.28
CA ALA A 591 7.01 -2.89 -20.87
C ALA A 591 6.46 -1.67 -21.60
N VAL A 592 5.15 -1.52 -21.65
CA VAL A 592 4.48 -0.37 -22.25
C VAL A 592 3.75 0.41 -21.16
N GLN A 593 3.96 1.73 -21.13
CA GLN A 593 3.30 2.64 -20.22
C GLN A 593 2.62 3.77 -21.00
N ARG A 594 1.41 4.17 -20.57
CA ARG A 594 0.72 5.36 -21.08
C ARG A 594 0.13 6.14 -19.89
N GLY A 595 0.60 7.35 -19.73
CA GLY A 595 0.24 8.10 -18.52
C GLY A 595 0.64 7.33 -17.26
N PRO A 596 -0.23 7.22 -16.24
CA PRO A 596 0.05 6.46 -15.02
C PRO A 596 -0.08 4.94 -15.19
N LEU A 597 -0.64 4.47 -16.32
CA LEU A 597 -0.99 3.06 -16.52
C LEU A 597 0.12 2.27 -17.19
N VAL A 598 0.47 1.15 -16.60
CA VAL A 598 1.25 0.06 -17.22
C VAL A 598 0.28 -0.81 -18.02
N TYR A 599 0.73 -1.31 -19.15
CA TYR A 599 -0.06 -2.14 -20.04
C TYR A 599 0.47 -3.56 -20.10
N CYS A 600 -0.40 -4.50 -20.42
CA CYS A 600 -0.05 -5.91 -20.60
C CYS A 600 -0.73 -6.49 -21.85
N LEU A 601 -0.21 -7.60 -22.33
CA LEU A 601 -0.85 -8.43 -23.34
C LEU A 601 -1.62 -9.55 -22.65
N GLU A 602 -2.88 -9.77 -23.02
CA GLU A 602 -3.62 -11.00 -22.72
C GLU A 602 -3.79 -11.86 -24.00
N GLN A 603 -3.74 -13.19 -23.86
CA GLN A 603 -3.93 -14.11 -24.99
C GLN A 603 -5.28 -13.90 -25.68
N LEU A 604 -6.33 -13.54 -24.93
CA LEU A 604 -7.68 -13.29 -25.44
C LEU A 604 -7.75 -12.15 -26.47
N ASP A 605 -6.81 -11.22 -26.42
CA ASP A 605 -6.79 -10.05 -27.30
C ASP A 605 -5.89 -10.22 -28.52
N GLN A 606 -5.19 -11.36 -28.63
CA GLN A 606 -4.28 -11.60 -29.73
C GLN A 606 -5.00 -12.33 -30.88
N SER A 607 -4.52 -12.17 -32.12
CA SER A 607 -5.07 -12.78 -33.31
C SER A 607 -5.08 -14.32 -33.26
N ASP A 608 -6.00 -14.96 -33.93
CA ASP A 608 -6.11 -16.40 -33.99
C ASP A 608 -4.80 -17.08 -34.42
N GLY A 609 -4.43 -18.14 -33.70
CA GLY A 609 -3.23 -18.92 -33.97
C GLY A 609 -1.92 -18.20 -33.57
N VAL A 610 -1.99 -17.08 -32.82
CA VAL A 610 -0.85 -16.41 -32.19
C VAL A 610 -0.77 -16.84 -30.72
N ARG A 611 0.33 -17.45 -30.31
CA ARG A 611 0.59 -17.73 -28.91
C ARG A 611 1.29 -16.53 -28.26
N LEU A 612 0.84 -16.14 -27.10
CA LEU A 612 1.34 -14.97 -26.39
C LEU A 612 2.87 -14.98 -26.16
N TYR A 613 3.43 -16.18 -25.91
CA TYR A 613 4.87 -16.31 -25.61
C TYR A 613 5.75 -16.38 -26.88
N ASP A 614 5.14 -16.44 -28.07
CA ASP A 614 5.84 -16.43 -29.35
C ASP A 614 5.93 -15.03 -29.98
N VAL A 615 5.38 -13.99 -29.31
CA VAL A 615 5.36 -12.63 -29.87
C VAL A 615 6.52 -11.78 -29.39
N SER A 616 6.89 -10.83 -30.24
CA SER A 616 7.85 -9.77 -29.92
C SER A 616 7.33 -8.43 -30.42
N LEU A 617 7.58 -7.37 -29.67
CA LEU A 617 7.31 -5.99 -30.07
C LEU A 617 8.33 -5.57 -31.13
N ASP A 618 7.88 -5.10 -32.30
CA ASP A 618 8.78 -4.77 -33.41
C ASP A 618 9.16 -3.28 -33.39
N LEU A 619 10.36 -2.99 -32.91
CA LEU A 619 10.93 -1.64 -32.83
C LEU A 619 12.00 -1.36 -33.90
N ARG A 620 12.10 -2.18 -34.96
CA ARG A 620 13.16 -2.08 -35.96
C ARG A 620 13.00 -0.90 -36.93
N GLN A 621 11.78 -0.46 -37.17
CA GLN A 621 11.51 0.62 -38.14
C GLN A 621 11.49 1.98 -37.44
N LYS A 622 12.26 2.94 -37.95
CA LYS A 622 12.15 4.35 -37.54
C LYS A 622 10.72 4.85 -37.89
N GLY A 623 9.98 5.26 -36.87
CA GLY A 623 8.57 5.64 -37.01
C GLY A 623 7.57 4.54 -36.68
N SER A 624 7.98 3.26 -36.55
CA SER A 624 7.13 2.17 -36.09
C SER A 624 6.92 2.17 -34.56
N SER A 625 7.54 3.11 -33.83
CA SER A 625 7.36 3.29 -32.40
C SER A 625 6.03 3.96 -32.02
N GLN A 626 5.17 4.25 -33.01
CA GLN A 626 3.86 4.85 -32.75
C GLN A 626 2.85 3.76 -32.43
N PHE A 627 2.42 3.76 -31.16
CA PHE A 627 1.22 3.03 -30.77
C PHE A 627 -0.02 3.71 -31.37
N HIS A 628 -0.95 2.89 -31.83
CA HIS A 628 -2.28 3.38 -32.15
C HIS A 628 -3.15 3.28 -30.89
N GLU A 629 -3.75 4.38 -30.50
CA GLU A 629 -4.56 4.50 -29.30
C GLU A 629 -6.04 4.53 -29.67
N GLN A 630 -6.85 3.72 -29.00
CA GLN A 630 -8.30 3.69 -29.21
C GLN A 630 -9.04 3.50 -27.89
N PHE A 631 -9.92 4.44 -27.56
CA PHE A 631 -10.84 4.23 -26.43
C PHE A 631 -11.94 3.26 -26.86
N GLN A 632 -12.13 2.17 -26.11
CA GLN A 632 -13.16 1.15 -26.33
C GLN A 632 -14.12 1.14 -25.14
N SER A 633 -15.30 1.75 -25.31
CA SER A 633 -16.31 1.91 -24.24
C SER A 633 -16.86 0.60 -23.72
N ASP A 634 -16.95 -0.41 -24.59
CA ASP A 634 -17.59 -1.70 -24.29
C ASP A 634 -16.61 -2.75 -23.76
N LEU A 635 -15.32 -2.44 -23.76
CA LEU A 635 -14.28 -3.34 -23.28
C LEU A 635 -13.89 -2.99 -21.83
N LEU A 636 -14.04 -3.95 -20.89
CA LEU A 636 -13.56 -3.87 -19.51
C LEU A 636 -14.00 -2.57 -18.77
N GLY A 637 -15.20 -2.10 -19.05
CA GLY A 637 -15.78 -0.90 -18.43
C GLY A 637 -15.34 0.43 -19.07
N GLY A 638 -14.69 0.38 -20.26
CA GLY A 638 -14.19 1.53 -20.99
C GLY A 638 -12.70 1.78 -20.70
N ILE A 639 -11.86 1.39 -21.67
CA ILE A 639 -10.40 1.52 -21.56
C ILE A 639 -9.80 2.07 -22.86
N VAL A 640 -8.63 2.71 -22.76
CA VAL A 640 -7.79 2.95 -23.94
C VAL A 640 -6.99 1.69 -24.21
N VAL A 641 -7.19 1.13 -25.40
CA VAL A 641 -6.42 0.02 -25.95
C VAL A 641 -5.27 0.60 -26.76
N LEU A 642 -4.10 -0.02 -26.66
CA LEU A 642 -2.96 0.30 -27.49
C LEU A 642 -2.72 -0.84 -28.47
N THR A 643 -2.55 -0.54 -29.76
CA THR A 643 -2.08 -1.52 -30.73
C THR A 643 -0.73 -1.11 -31.30
N HIS A 644 0.09 -2.11 -31.61
CA HIS A 644 1.42 -1.90 -32.17
C HIS A 644 1.81 -3.08 -33.07
N SER A 645 2.65 -2.84 -34.08
CA SER A 645 3.23 -3.90 -34.89
C SER A 645 4.10 -4.82 -34.05
N GLY A 646 3.97 -6.09 -34.26
CA GLY A 646 4.77 -7.13 -33.64
C GLY A 646 5.13 -8.22 -34.63
N ALA A 647 5.87 -9.20 -34.15
CA ALA A 647 6.20 -10.39 -34.90
C ALA A 647 5.92 -11.64 -34.06
N ALA A 648 5.28 -12.63 -34.67
CA ALA A 648 5.10 -13.94 -34.08
C ALA A 648 6.09 -14.93 -34.68
N THR A 649 6.89 -15.58 -33.84
CA THR A 649 7.86 -16.59 -34.22
C THR A 649 7.40 -17.97 -33.78
N ALA A 650 6.70 -18.69 -34.62
CA ALA A 650 6.30 -20.08 -34.32
C ALA A 650 7.50 -21.01 -34.47
N ARG A 651 8.03 -21.52 -33.38
CA ARG A 651 8.81 -22.76 -33.42
C ARG A 651 7.87 -23.93 -33.52
N SER A 652 8.20 -24.90 -34.37
CA SER A 652 7.41 -26.14 -34.51
C SER A 652 7.24 -26.78 -33.11
N THR A 653 5.99 -26.89 -32.65
CA THR A 653 5.62 -27.53 -31.39
C THR A 653 5.45 -29.05 -31.55
N THR A 654 5.78 -29.64 -32.71
CA THR A 654 5.58 -31.06 -33.03
C THR A 654 6.63 -31.97 -32.36
N ASP A 655 7.74 -31.41 -31.90
CA ASP A 655 8.80 -32.14 -31.19
C ASP A 655 8.69 -31.89 -29.66
N ASN A 656 8.47 -32.92 -28.87
CA ASN A 656 8.48 -32.89 -27.42
C ASN A 656 9.90 -32.70 -26.81
N LYS A 657 10.79 -31.98 -27.50
CA LYS A 657 12.14 -31.74 -27.01
C LYS A 657 12.20 -30.44 -26.21
N LEU A 658 12.91 -30.49 -25.09
CA LEU A 658 13.18 -29.29 -24.27
C LEU A 658 14.22 -28.39 -24.94
N TYR A 659 15.19 -28.96 -25.64
CA TYR A 659 16.32 -28.23 -26.24
C TYR A 659 16.50 -28.61 -27.71
N TYR A 660 16.85 -27.63 -28.52
CA TYR A 660 17.10 -27.79 -29.95
C TYR A 660 18.50 -27.31 -30.28
N SER A 661 19.15 -27.94 -31.24
CA SER A 661 20.40 -27.44 -31.80
C SER A 661 20.15 -26.07 -32.45
N TYR A 662 21.08 -25.14 -32.28
CA TYR A 662 21.04 -23.86 -32.94
C TYR A 662 20.95 -24.07 -34.47
N SER A 663 20.01 -23.40 -35.11
CA SER A 663 19.91 -23.36 -36.56
C SER A 663 20.27 -21.96 -37.07
N PRO A 664 21.22 -21.85 -37.98
CA PRO A 664 21.57 -20.57 -38.58
C PRO A 664 20.46 -20.07 -39.56
N LYS A 665 19.46 -20.89 -39.88
CA LYS A 665 18.32 -20.43 -40.68
C LYS A 665 17.49 -19.45 -39.83
N PRO A 666 17.13 -18.27 -40.38
CA PRO A 666 16.23 -17.36 -39.71
C PRO A 666 14.92 -18.08 -39.35
N ILE A 667 14.45 -17.89 -38.12
CA ILE A 667 13.12 -18.29 -37.75
C ILE A 667 12.16 -17.36 -38.52
N GLU A 668 11.27 -17.89 -39.32
CA GLU A 668 10.28 -17.08 -40.01
C GLU A 668 9.39 -16.39 -38.97
N ALA A 669 9.48 -15.06 -38.94
CA ALA A 669 8.63 -14.23 -38.14
C ALA A 669 7.49 -13.68 -39.01
N ARG A 670 6.24 -14.00 -38.68
CA ARG A 670 5.08 -13.40 -39.35
C ARG A 670 4.72 -12.07 -38.70
N PRO A 671 4.41 -11.02 -39.44
CA PRO A 671 3.87 -9.79 -38.87
C PRO A 671 2.53 -10.07 -38.18
N VAL A 672 2.36 -9.46 -36.97
CA VAL A 672 1.11 -9.52 -36.21
C VAL A 672 0.85 -8.13 -35.61
N GLU A 673 -0.42 -7.84 -35.35
CA GLU A 673 -0.78 -6.70 -34.51
C GLU A 673 -0.88 -7.17 -33.06
N LEU A 674 -0.18 -6.47 -32.14
CA LEU A 674 -0.25 -6.71 -30.71
C LEU A 674 -1.24 -5.75 -30.10
N LYS A 675 -2.17 -6.28 -29.30
CA LYS A 675 -3.19 -5.51 -28.60
C LYS A 675 -2.91 -5.51 -27.10
N PHE A 676 -2.64 -4.33 -26.54
CA PHE A 676 -2.34 -4.11 -25.13
C PHE A 676 -3.54 -3.51 -24.41
N ILE A 677 -3.80 -4.00 -23.19
CA ILE A 677 -4.79 -3.45 -22.26
C ILE A 677 -4.11 -2.97 -20.98
N PRO A 678 -4.72 -2.04 -20.20
CA PRO A 678 -4.18 -1.65 -18.91
C PRO A 678 -4.03 -2.84 -17.94
N TYR A 679 -2.88 -2.96 -17.29
CA TYR A 679 -2.55 -4.05 -16.38
C TYR A 679 -3.59 -4.24 -15.26
N TYR A 680 -4.15 -3.17 -14.69
CA TYR A 680 -5.14 -3.31 -13.64
C TYR A 680 -6.41 -4.08 -14.10
N ALA A 681 -6.70 -4.08 -15.40
CA ALA A 681 -7.91 -4.66 -15.96
C ALA A 681 -7.78 -6.13 -16.38
N TRP A 682 -6.56 -6.72 -16.32
CA TRP A 682 -6.35 -8.11 -16.71
C TRP A 682 -7.10 -9.10 -15.81
N ALA A 683 -7.31 -10.32 -16.30
CA ALA A 683 -8.00 -11.42 -15.62
C ALA A 683 -9.44 -11.09 -15.14
N ASN A 684 -10.11 -10.14 -15.78
CA ASN A 684 -11.52 -9.83 -15.51
C ASN A 684 -12.49 -10.50 -16.50
N ARG A 685 -11.99 -11.26 -17.46
CA ARG A 685 -12.79 -12.01 -18.45
C ARG A 685 -12.68 -13.51 -18.20
N ALA A 686 -11.81 -14.20 -18.89
CA ALA A 686 -11.51 -15.61 -18.65
C ALA A 686 -10.05 -15.80 -18.22
N PRO A 687 -9.71 -16.85 -17.44
CA PRO A 687 -8.32 -17.18 -17.17
C PRO A 687 -7.58 -17.41 -18.49
N THR A 688 -6.51 -16.64 -18.70
CA THR A 688 -5.74 -16.66 -19.95
C THR A 688 -4.28 -16.27 -19.66
N PRO A 689 -3.30 -16.70 -20.48
CA PRO A 689 -1.95 -16.20 -20.40
C PRO A 689 -1.88 -14.66 -20.48
N MET A 690 -1.01 -14.09 -19.68
CA MET A 690 -0.77 -12.63 -19.62
C MET A 690 0.72 -12.35 -19.48
N GLN A 691 1.21 -11.27 -20.09
CA GLN A 691 2.54 -10.73 -19.85
C GLN A 691 2.59 -9.20 -19.92
N VAL A 692 3.35 -8.60 -19.02
CA VAL A 692 3.71 -7.17 -19.01
C VAL A 692 4.96 -6.93 -19.84
N TRP A 693 5.99 -7.71 -19.61
CA TRP A 693 7.28 -7.60 -20.28
C TRP A 693 7.32 -8.44 -21.55
N THR A 694 7.34 -7.79 -22.70
CA THR A 694 7.31 -8.40 -24.02
C THR A 694 8.70 -8.38 -24.64
N PRO A 695 9.19 -9.50 -25.25
CA PRO A 695 10.43 -9.50 -26.01
C PRO A 695 10.41 -8.42 -27.09
N VAL A 696 11.58 -7.81 -27.40
CA VAL A 696 11.68 -6.77 -28.41
C VAL A 696 12.56 -7.19 -29.58
N LEU A 697 12.14 -6.85 -30.79
CA LEU A 697 12.97 -6.90 -31.99
C LEU A 697 13.56 -5.51 -32.22
N ARG A 698 14.89 -5.43 -32.19
CA ARG A 698 15.67 -4.21 -32.47
C ARG A 698 16.40 -4.33 -33.79
N ALA A 699 16.75 -3.18 -34.42
CA ALA A 699 17.51 -3.13 -35.66
C ALA A 699 18.92 -3.74 -35.51
#